data_b2f56d1cba65b9ed109632244dc2f2bd
#
_entry.id   b2f56d1cba65b9ed109632244dc2f2bd
#
_cell.length_a   1.000
_cell.length_b   1.000
_cell.length_c   1.000
_cell.angle_alpha   90.00
_cell.angle_beta   90.00
_cell.angle_gamma   90.00
#
_symmetry.space_group_name_H-M   'P 1'
#
loop_
_entity.id
_entity.type
_entity.pdbx_description
1 polymer ?
#
loop_
_entity_poly.entity_id
_entity_poly.type
_entity_poly.pdbx_seq_one_letter_code
_entity_poly.pdbx_strand_id
1 'polypeptide(L)'
;MNISYNWLRRYLDTSLTAEQISAILTDIGLEVEGFEKIETIRGGLKGVVVGEVLTCVDHPDSDHLHITTVDVGSGEPLQIVCGAANCRAGLKVLCATVGSVLYPNGGEEEFKIKRSRIRGVESLGMLCAEDELGVGSSHAGIMELPADAVVGTPAKEFLHIEDDYLIQIGLTPNRVDAASHIGVARDLAAYLRSRGEQVEVKWPDVSAFAPDNHNLEMRIRVENAEAAPRYAGVTVTGCKIGPSPEWMQNCLRAAGINPKNNLVDITNFVLFELGQPLHAFDASKIEGHEIVVRTCAEGTPFVTLDGVERKLTANDLMICSAERPMCIAGVFGGLDSGISETTTDVFIESAYFNPVWVRKTAKRFGLNTDSSFRFERGVDPNLQIYAAKRAALLMKELAGGTISSDITDICPVPARDFTFDVSFARINALIGKELSEETVRTILDALEVKILAEHDGVMTVAVPPYRVDVQREADLIEDILRIYGYNNVEIPARVRSTLSYAPKPDRNRLVNLAADFLTDRGFTEIMSNSLTKGAYYEGLTSYPAEHCVRILNPLSADLNVLRQTLLFNMMEAIQLNVNRKNGDLKLYEFGNCYFYDASKRGGEQALAPYSEGYRLAVAVTGLATETSWNVKAEHTSFFTLRAVAELLLRRFGIDIYTLKCETLDSDLFSEALSMSLNGKELLQIGSVSARVRRATDVKQPVYFMELNFDLLVKSTRKHRIAAEELSKYPEVKRDLALLVDKSVTFSALRDVAFAAERKLLKSVSLFDVYEGDKLPEGKKSYALSFILEDKSRTLDEKSIGRVMTTLAKQFEQRCGAQIRA
;
A
#
# COMPACT_ATOMS: atom_id res chain seq x y z
N MET A 1 -14.22 -4.36 -5.92
CA MET A 1 -15.54 -5.04 -5.89
C MET A 1 -16.39 -4.51 -7.04
N ASN A 2 -16.92 -5.40 -7.87
CA ASN A 2 -17.77 -5.00 -9.00
C ASN A 2 -19.24 -5.03 -8.56
N ILE A 3 -19.94 -3.94 -8.78
CA ILE A 3 -21.38 -3.76 -8.50
C ILE A 3 -22.12 -3.49 -9.82
N SER A 4 -23.11 -4.30 -10.11
CA SER A 4 -24.06 -4.05 -11.19
C SER A 4 -25.16 -3.09 -10.71
N TYR A 5 -25.38 -2.02 -11.46
CA TYR A 5 -26.45 -1.06 -11.16
C TYR A 5 -27.83 -1.71 -11.19
N ASN A 6 -28.11 -2.54 -12.21
CA ASN A 6 -29.40 -3.22 -12.34
C ASN A 6 -29.62 -4.26 -11.21
N TRP A 7 -28.55 -4.95 -10.77
CA TRP A 7 -28.61 -5.87 -9.66
C TRP A 7 -28.82 -5.12 -8.33
N LEU A 8 -28.12 -3.99 -8.10
CA LEU A 8 -28.27 -3.14 -6.93
C LEU A 8 -29.71 -2.63 -6.76
N ARG A 9 -30.35 -2.20 -7.87
CA ARG A 9 -31.74 -1.72 -7.89
C ARG A 9 -32.78 -2.77 -7.49
N ARG A 10 -32.45 -4.05 -7.50
CA ARG A 10 -33.36 -5.09 -6.95
C ARG A 10 -33.55 -4.98 -5.45
N TYR A 11 -32.53 -4.43 -4.76
CA TYR A 11 -32.50 -4.29 -3.30
C TYR A 11 -32.81 -2.88 -2.81
N LEU A 12 -32.71 -1.89 -3.67
CA LEU A 12 -32.98 -0.51 -3.31
C LEU A 12 -33.81 0.17 -4.41
N ASP A 13 -35.06 0.53 -4.08
CA ASP A 13 -35.91 1.28 -4.99
C ASP A 13 -35.51 2.75 -4.95
N THR A 14 -34.90 3.21 -6.03
CA THR A 14 -34.43 4.60 -6.15
C THR A 14 -34.55 5.09 -7.59
N SER A 15 -34.83 6.38 -7.75
CA SER A 15 -34.85 7.06 -9.04
C SER A 15 -33.48 7.57 -9.49
N LEU A 16 -32.41 7.37 -8.68
CA LEU A 16 -31.06 7.82 -8.98
C LEU A 16 -30.49 7.09 -10.20
N THR A 17 -29.80 7.84 -11.07
CA THR A 17 -29.06 7.25 -12.18
C THR A 17 -27.78 6.56 -11.68
N ALA A 18 -27.18 5.73 -12.51
CA ALA A 18 -25.93 5.04 -12.19
C ALA A 18 -24.79 6.03 -11.88
N GLU A 19 -24.72 7.16 -12.60
CA GLU A 19 -23.76 8.24 -12.37
C GLU A 19 -23.94 8.90 -11.01
N GLN A 20 -25.20 9.16 -10.63
CA GLN A 20 -25.50 9.74 -9.31
C GLN A 20 -25.14 8.79 -8.18
N ILE A 21 -25.44 7.49 -8.32
CA ILE A 21 -25.05 6.48 -7.36
C ILE A 21 -23.52 6.39 -7.25
N SER A 22 -22.81 6.39 -8.36
CA SER A 22 -21.35 6.39 -8.39
C SER A 22 -20.74 7.56 -7.59
N ALA A 23 -21.28 8.77 -7.79
CA ALA A 23 -20.86 9.96 -7.05
C ALA A 23 -21.13 9.84 -5.53
N ILE A 24 -22.34 9.40 -5.17
CA ILE A 24 -22.73 9.23 -3.77
C ILE A 24 -21.86 8.18 -3.07
N LEU A 25 -21.60 7.04 -3.71
CA LEU A 25 -20.77 6.00 -3.14
C LEU A 25 -19.37 6.50 -2.79
N THR A 26 -18.76 7.27 -3.69
CA THR A 26 -17.47 7.92 -3.41
C THR A 26 -17.56 8.89 -2.24
N ASP A 27 -18.61 9.72 -2.19
CA ASP A 27 -18.81 10.69 -1.11
C ASP A 27 -18.96 10.06 0.26
N ILE A 28 -19.56 8.85 0.34
CA ILE A 28 -19.74 8.11 1.60
C ILE A 28 -18.61 7.13 1.93
N GLY A 29 -17.48 7.21 1.19
CA GLY A 29 -16.27 6.43 1.46
C GLY A 29 -16.20 5.06 0.79
N LEU A 30 -17.05 4.79 -0.19
CA LEU A 30 -16.96 3.66 -1.12
C LEU A 30 -16.42 4.18 -2.45
N GLU A 31 -15.10 4.44 -2.52
CA GLU A 31 -14.45 5.05 -3.70
C GLU A 31 -14.73 4.25 -4.97
N VAL A 32 -15.27 4.92 -5.97
CA VAL A 32 -15.50 4.34 -7.30
C VAL A 32 -14.25 4.54 -8.15
N GLU A 33 -13.51 3.45 -8.38
CA GLU A 33 -12.27 3.40 -9.16
C GLU A 33 -12.52 3.25 -10.67
N GLY A 34 -13.69 2.72 -11.04
CA GLY A 34 -14.10 2.54 -12.43
C GLY A 34 -15.61 2.58 -12.60
N PHE A 35 -16.04 3.15 -13.73
CA PHE A 35 -17.45 3.25 -14.11
C PHE A 35 -17.59 2.96 -15.60
N GLU A 36 -18.30 1.89 -15.95
CA GLU A 36 -18.41 1.41 -17.31
C GLU A 36 -19.85 1.02 -17.64
N LYS A 37 -20.29 1.37 -18.85
CA LYS A 37 -21.56 0.92 -19.37
C LYS A 37 -21.42 -0.45 -20.03
N ILE A 38 -22.19 -1.41 -19.58
CA ILE A 38 -22.28 -2.76 -20.17
C ILE A 38 -23.51 -2.82 -21.08
N GLU A 39 -23.29 -2.98 -22.37
CA GLU A 39 -24.37 -3.27 -23.30
C GLU A 39 -24.76 -4.76 -23.17
N THR A 40 -26.01 -5.04 -22.79
CA THR A 40 -26.55 -6.42 -22.69
C THR A 40 -26.48 -7.15 -24.03
N ILE A 41 -26.73 -6.42 -25.11
CA ILE A 41 -26.47 -6.87 -26.46
C ILE A 41 -25.52 -5.90 -27.13
N ARG A 42 -24.41 -6.39 -27.62
CA ARG A 42 -23.37 -5.61 -28.25
C ARG A 42 -23.93 -4.77 -29.44
N GLY A 43 -23.65 -3.48 -29.45
CA GLY A 43 -24.19 -2.55 -30.43
C GLY A 43 -25.63 -2.06 -30.16
N GLY A 44 -26.27 -2.60 -29.10
CA GLY A 44 -27.57 -2.13 -28.60
C GLY A 44 -28.71 -2.20 -29.59
N LEU A 45 -28.64 -3.04 -30.63
CA LEU A 45 -29.61 -3.22 -31.71
C LEU A 45 -30.04 -1.90 -32.37
N LYS A 46 -29.15 -0.94 -32.50
CA LYS A 46 -29.44 0.36 -33.15
C LYS A 46 -29.86 0.17 -34.60
N GLY A 47 -31.05 0.73 -34.94
CA GLY A 47 -31.62 0.65 -36.29
C GLY A 47 -32.32 -0.68 -36.56
N VAL A 48 -32.46 -1.55 -35.57
CA VAL A 48 -33.33 -2.74 -35.62
C VAL A 48 -34.68 -2.38 -35.05
N VAL A 49 -35.76 -2.65 -35.78
CA VAL A 49 -37.14 -2.29 -35.42
C VAL A 49 -38.11 -3.44 -35.68
N VAL A 50 -39.23 -3.41 -35.01
CA VAL A 50 -40.35 -4.32 -35.31
C VAL A 50 -40.88 -3.96 -36.70
N GLY A 51 -40.94 -4.91 -37.60
CA GLY A 51 -41.50 -4.79 -38.93
C GLY A 51 -42.65 -5.76 -39.20
N GLU A 52 -43.52 -5.43 -40.15
CA GLU A 52 -44.56 -6.31 -40.64
C GLU A 52 -44.30 -6.64 -42.11
N VAL A 53 -44.27 -7.90 -42.46
CA VAL A 53 -44.12 -8.37 -43.82
C VAL A 53 -45.47 -8.22 -44.53
N LEU A 54 -45.62 -7.19 -45.33
CA LEU A 54 -46.85 -6.92 -46.05
C LEU A 54 -47.07 -7.87 -47.22
N THR A 55 -46.02 -8.13 -48.01
CA THR A 55 -46.02 -9.07 -49.13
C THR A 55 -44.81 -9.98 -49.08
N CYS A 56 -44.94 -11.24 -49.53
CA CYS A 56 -43.86 -12.18 -49.68
C CYS A 56 -44.08 -12.95 -50.95
N VAL A 57 -43.18 -12.77 -51.94
CA VAL A 57 -43.29 -13.46 -53.23
C VAL A 57 -41.96 -14.15 -53.55
N ASP A 58 -41.99 -15.26 -54.26
CA ASP A 58 -40.80 -15.98 -54.64
C ASP A 58 -39.89 -15.16 -55.54
N HIS A 59 -38.57 -15.29 -55.32
CA HIS A 59 -37.57 -14.62 -56.11
C HIS A 59 -37.46 -15.28 -57.50
N PRO A 60 -37.55 -14.50 -58.62
CA PRO A 60 -37.61 -15.11 -59.99
C PRO A 60 -36.40 -15.95 -60.36
N ASP A 61 -35.23 -15.65 -59.78
CA ASP A 61 -33.94 -16.33 -60.04
C ASP A 61 -33.44 -17.17 -58.84
N SER A 62 -34.33 -17.61 -57.97
CA SER A 62 -33.94 -18.40 -56.79
C SER A 62 -35.09 -19.29 -56.32
N ASP A 63 -34.73 -20.47 -55.87
CA ASP A 63 -35.62 -21.50 -55.33
C ASP A 63 -35.85 -21.43 -53.81
N HIS A 64 -35.14 -20.54 -53.14
CA HIS A 64 -35.17 -20.39 -51.69
C HIS A 64 -35.20 -18.94 -51.19
N LEU A 65 -35.13 -17.95 -52.10
CA LEU A 65 -35.24 -16.54 -51.74
C LEU A 65 -36.62 -15.99 -51.98
N HIS A 66 -37.05 -15.07 -51.10
CA HIS A 66 -38.30 -14.36 -51.20
C HIS A 66 -38.05 -12.87 -51.31
N ILE A 67 -38.80 -12.14 -52.13
CA ILE A 67 -38.85 -10.69 -52.19
C ILE A 67 -40.00 -10.24 -51.30
N THR A 68 -39.70 -9.49 -50.28
CA THR A 68 -40.67 -9.01 -49.29
C THR A 68 -40.80 -7.49 -49.34
N THR A 69 -42.01 -7.02 -49.03
CA THR A 69 -42.26 -5.62 -48.73
C THR A 69 -42.56 -5.55 -47.25
N VAL A 70 -41.78 -4.79 -46.48
CA VAL A 70 -41.82 -4.76 -45.02
C VAL A 70 -42.11 -3.36 -44.55
N ASP A 71 -43.21 -3.17 -43.82
CA ASP A 71 -43.47 -1.95 -43.07
C ASP A 71 -42.64 -1.92 -41.79
N VAL A 72 -41.82 -0.90 -41.65
CA VAL A 72 -40.98 -0.66 -40.49
C VAL A 72 -41.39 0.59 -39.70
N GLY A 73 -42.56 1.12 -39.97
CA GLY A 73 -43.10 2.33 -39.33
C GLY A 73 -42.46 3.66 -39.85
N SER A 74 -41.72 3.61 -40.97
CA SER A 74 -41.07 4.79 -41.54
C SER A 74 -41.94 5.56 -42.54
N GLY A 75 -43.16 5.09 -42.78
CA GLY A 75 -44.13 5.65 -43.75
C GLY A 75 -44.00 5.08 -45.16
N GLU A 76 -42.86 4.62 -45.60
CA GLU A 76 -42.62 3.88 -46.84
C GLU A 76 -42.15 2.47 -46.58
N PRO A 77 -42.82 1.42 -47.07
CA PRO A 77 -42.37 0.05 -46.90
C PRO A 77 -41.04 -0.22 -47.57
N LEU A 78 -40.20 -1.05 -46.93
CA LEU A 78 -38.87 -1.42 -47.44
C LEU A 78 -38.95 -2.71 -48.25
N GLN A 79 -38.29 -2.74 -49.42
CA GLN A 79 -38.07 -4.00 -50.14
C GLN A 79 -36.89 -4.73 -49.55
N ILE A 80 -37.09 -5.97 -49.12
CA ILE A 80 -36.06 -6.80 -48.49
C ILE A 80 -36.07 -8.20 -49.11
N VAL A 81 -34.90 -8.71 -49.47
CA VAL A 81 -34.76 -10.07 -49.93
C VAL A 81 -34.41 -10.98 -48.75
N CYS A 82 -35.23 -11.95 -48.50
CA CYS A 82 -35.11 -12.88 -47.36
C CYS A 82 -34.94 -14.33 -47.85
N GLY A 83 -34.01 -15.08 -47.23
CA GLY A 83 -33.74 -16.48 -47.49
C GLY A 83 -34.32 -17.46 -46.47
N ALA A 84 -35.04 -16.96 -45.46
CA ALA A 84 -35.58 -17.79 -44.39
C ALA A 84 -36.85 -18.54 -44.84
N ALA A 85 -36.90 -19.86 -44.58
CA ALA A 85 -37.97 -20.71 -44.97
C ALA A 85 -39.33 -20.41 -44.31
N ASN A 86 -39.32 -19.72 -43.17
CA ASN A 86 -40.53 -19.34 -42.44
C ASN A 86 -41.07 -17.95 -42.84
N CYS A 87 -40.45 -17.32 -43.82
CA CYS A 87 -40.87 -16.00 -44.28
C CYS A 87 -42.22 -16.05 -45.00
N ARG A 88 -43.19 -15.20 -44.56
CA ARG A 88 -44.54 -15.14 -45.15
C ARG A 88 -45.18 -13.78 -44.90
N ALA A 89 -46.17 -13.42 -45.74
CA ALA A 89 -46.98 -12.21 -45.54
C ALA A 89 -47.76 -12.26 -44.21
N GLY A 90 -47.88 -11.10 -43.54
CA GLY A 90 -48.57 -10.95 -42.26
C GLY A 90 -47.70 -11.26 -41.03
N LEU A 91 -46.43 -11.63 -41.23
CA LEU A 91 -45.54 -11.95 -40.14
C LEU A 91 -44.98 -10.68 -39.54
N LYS A 92 -44.99 -10.60 -38.20
CA LYS A 92 -44.24 -9.59 -37.44
C LYS A 92 -42.83 -10.12 -37.13
N VAL A 93 -41.81 -9.31 -37.41
CA VAL A 93 -40.39 -9.71 -37.34
C VAL A 93 -39.53 -8.57 -36.83
N LEU A 94 -38.28 -8.88 -36.44
CA LEU A 94 -37.28 -7.85 -36.23
C LEU A 94 -36.52 -7.59 -37.55
N CYS A 95 -36.56 -6.31 -37.99
CA CYS A 95 -35.93 -5.85 -39.20
C CYS A 95 -34.76 -4.92 -38.93
N ALA A 96 -33.57 -5.31 -39.37
CA ALA A 96 -32.40 -4.42 -39.35
C ALA A 96 -32.41 -3.55 -40.61
N THR A 97 -32.51 -2.24 -40.44
CA THR A 97 -32.50 -1.23 -41.50
C THR A 97 -31.09 -0.92 -42.00
N VAL A 98 -30.98 -0.30 -43.19
CA VAL A 98 -29.67 0.09 -43.74
C VAL A 98 -28.95 1.04 -42.76
N GLY A 99 -27.71 0.71 -42.39
CA GLY A 99 -26.89 1.40 -41.42
C GLY A 99 -26.80 0.74 -40.05
N SER A 100 -27.68 -0.23 -39.76
CA SER A 100 -27.56 -1.06 -38.57
C SER A 100 -26.25 -1.86 -38.56
N VAL A 101 -25.69 -2.04 -37.40
CA VAL A 101 -24.52 -2.91 -37.13
C VAL A 101 -24.95 -4.00 -36.16
N LEU A 102 -24.85 -5.24 -36.59
CA LEU A 102 -25.18 -6.43 -35.81
C LEU A 102 -23.91 -7.16 -35.42
N TYR A 103 -23.97 -7.94 -34.35
CA TYR A 103 -22.88 -8.80 -33.84
C TYR A 103 -23.42 -10.23 -33.69
N PRO A 104 -23.41 -11.03 -34.77
CA PRO A 104 -23.98 -12.37 -34.76
C PRO A 104 -23.39 -13.24 -33.67
N ASN A 105 -24.22 -14.02 -32.98
CA ASN A 105 -23.89 -14.84 -31.83
C ASN A 105 -23.21 -14.05 -30.68
N GLY A 106 -23.39 -12.75 -30.58
CA GLY A 106 -22.71 -11.89 -29.62
C GLY A 106 -21.19 -11.77 -29.85
N GLY A 107 -20.70 -12.16 -31.03
CA GLY A 107 -19.29 -12.17 -31.40
C GLY A 107 -18.64 -10.77 -31.52
N GLU A 108 -17.35 -10.75 -31.88
CA GLU A 108 -16.62 -9.49 -32.06
C GLU A 108 -16.72 -8.91 -33.46
N GLU A 109 -17.12 -9.71 -34.43
CA GLU A 109 -17.20 -9.30 -35.84
C GLU A 109 -18.43 -8.45 -36.11
N GLU A 110 -18.20 -7.29 -36.69
CA GLU A 110 -19.27 -6.36 -37.10
C GLU A 110 -19.92 -6.81 -38.41
N PHE A 111 -21.23 -7.00 -38.37
CA PHE A 111 -22.01 -7.23 -39.58
C PHE A 111 -22.86 -5.97 -39.90
N LYS A 112 -22.36 -5.15 -40.82
CA LYS A 112 -23.03 -3.90 -41.21
C LYS A 112 -24.06 -4.11 -42.30
N ILE A 113 -25.33 -3.76 -42.04
CA ILE A 113 -26.42 -3.79 -43.01
C ILE A 113 -26.25 -2.64 -44.01
N LYS A 114 -26.06 -3.00 -45.25
CA LYS A 114 -25.88 -2.05 -46.35
C LYS A 114 -26.99 -2.25 -47.42
N ARG A 115 -27.29 -1.21 -48.16
CA ARG A 115 -28.06 -1.34 -49.38
C ARG A 115 -27.34 -2.32 -50.30
N SER A 116 -27.98 -3.41 -50.67
CA SER A 116 -27.38 -4.48 -51.46
C SER A 116 -28.31 -4.91 -52.63
N ARG A 117 -27.74 -5.57 -53.62
CA ARG A 117 -28.47 -6.24 -54.68
C ARG A 117 -28.24 -7.75 -54.58
N ILE A 118 -29.30 -8.49 -54.35
CA ILE A 118 -29.27 -9.95 -54.24
C ILE A 118 -29.94 -10.54 -55.46
N ARG A 119 -29.15 -11.22 -56.30
CA ARG A 119 -29.56 -11.74 -57.60
C ARG A 119 -30.35 -10.71 -58.44
N GLY A 120 -29.89 -9.49 -58.52
CA GLY A 120 -30.48 -8.39 -59.30
C GLY A 120 -31.56 -7.58 -58.61
N VAL A 121 -32.15 -8.09 -57.49
CA VAL A 121 -33.19 -7.41 -56.73
C VAL A 121 -32.54 -6.63 -55.57
N GLU A 122 -33.02 -5.39 -55.40
CA GLU A 122 -32.53 -4.52 -54.33
C GLU A 122 -33.07 -4.91 -52.96
N SER A 123 -32.19 -4.94 -51.94
CA SER A 123 -32.56 -5.20 -50.55
C SER A 123 -32.12 -4.01 -49.69
N LEU A 124 -33.08 -3.45 -48.94
CA LEU A 124 -32.93 -2.25 -48.10
C LEU A 124 -32.94 -2.57 -46.61
N GLY A 125 -32.52 -3.78 -46.23
CA GLY A 125 -32.48 -4.27 -44.85
C GLY A 125 -32.31 -5.77 -44.79
N MET A 126 -32.47 -6.31 -43.60
CA MET A 126 -32.40 -7.74 -43.28
C MET A 126 -33.47 -8.09 -42.25
N LEU A 127 -34.20 -9.19 -42.49
CA LEU A 127 -35.05 -9.83 -41.49
C LEU A 127 -34.20 -10.76 -40.71
N CYS A 128 -34.18 -10.66 -39.37
CA CYS A 128 -33.15 -11.22 -38.54
C CYS A 128 -33.62 -12.50 -37.79
N ALA A 129 -32.71 -13.45 -37.67
CA ALA A 129 -32.81 -14.57 -36.76
C ALA A 129 -32.34 -14.18 -35.34
N GLU A 130 -32.61 -15.01 -34.35
CA GLU A 130 -32.21 -14.75 -32.95
C GLU A 130 -30.70 -14.63 -32.79
N ASP A 131 -29.92 -15.52 -33.40
CA ASP A 131 -28.47 -15.57 -33.35
C ASP A 131 -27.82 -14.38 -34.08
N GLU A 132 -28.43 -13.90 -35.17
CA GLU A 132 -27.98 -12.71 -35.91
C GLU A 132 -28.12 -11.44 -35.07
N LEU A 133 -29.12 -11.37 -34.20
CA LEU A 133 -29.36 -10.28 -33.26
C LEU A 133 -28.57 -10.43 -31.95
N GLY A 134 -28.00 -11.62 -31.68
CA GLY A 134 -27.35 -11.91 -30.40
C GLY A 134 -28.35 -12.07 -29.23
N VAL A 135 -29.63 -12.32 -29.51
CA VAL A 135 -30.71 -12.48 -28.49
C VAL A 135 -31.03 -13.94 -28.18
N GLY A 136 -30.48 -14.86 -28.94
CA GLY A 136 -30.67 -16.31 -28.78
C GLY A 136 -29.68 -17.08 -29.64
N SER A 137 -29.83 -18.40 -29.73
CA SER A 137 -28.95 -19.30 -30.49
C SER A 137 -29.63 -19.94 -31.71
N SER A 138 -30.91 -19.65 -31.95
CA SER A 138 -31.66 -20.22 -33.08
C SER A 138 -31.31 -19.52 -34.38
N HIS A 139 -30.92 -20.33 -35.39
CA HIS A 139 -30.77 -19.95 -36.80
C HIS A 139 -31.78 -20.68 -37.71
N ALA A 140 -32.84 -21.25 -37.11
CA ALA A 140 -33.83 -22.03 -37.85
C ALA A 140 -34.73 -21.22 -38.77
N GLY A 141 -34.69 -19.89 -38.67
CA GLY A 141 -35.46 -18.93 -39.48
C GLY A 141 -35.48 -17.53 -38.83
N ILE A 142 -36.19 -16.61 -39.44
CA ILE A 142 -36.35 -15.28 -38.86
C ILE A 142 -37.16 -15.34 -37.57
N MET A 143 -36.85 -14.48 -36.63
CA MET A 143 -37.51 -14.39 -35.32
C MET A 143 -38.97 -13.91 -35.52
N GLU A 144 -39.94 -14.77 -35.23
CA GLU A 144 -41.39 -14.46 -35.31
C GLU A 144 -41.84 -13.74 -34.05
N LEU A 145 -42.49 -12.61 -34.19
CA LEU A 145 -43.04 -11.85 -33.08
C LEU A 145 -44.56 -12.05 -32.92
N PRO A 146 -45.08 -11.82 -31.70
CA PRO A 146 -46.52 -11.82 -31.47
C PRO A 146 -47.25 -10.85 -32.40
N ALA A 147 -48.49 -11.20 -32.82
CA ALA A 147 -49.29 -10.42 -33.76
C ALA A 147 -49.64 -9.00 -33.27
N ASP A 148 -49.64 -8.77 -31.99
CA ASP A 148 -49.87 -7.49 -31.33
C ASP A 148 -48.62 -6.60 -31.23
N ALA A 149 -47.44 -7.06 -31.67
CA ALA A 149 -46.22 -6.25 -31.73
C ALA A 149 -46.44 -4.99 -32.59
N VAL A 150 -46.06 -3.83 -32.02
CA VAL A 150 -46.27 -2.51 -32.64
C VAL A 150 -45.17 -2.25 -33.66
N VAL A 151 -45.54 -2.08 -34.94
CA VAL A 151 -44.60 -1.78 -36.03
C VAL A 151 -43.88 -0.48 -35.78
N GLY A 152 -42.59 -0.47 -36.05
CA GLY A 152 -41.71 0.69 -35.80
C GLY A 152 -41.12 0.79 -34.41
N THR A 153 -41.57 -0.07 -33.47
CA THR A 153 -40.94 -0.11 -32.10
C THR A 153 -39.47 -0.54 -32.23
N PRO A 154 -38.53 0.18 -31.63
CA PRO A 154 -37.14 -0.27 -31.57
C PRO A 154 -37.00 -1.68 -30.94
N ALA A 155 -36.21 -2.53 -31.55
CA ALA A 155 -36.02 -3.91 -31.08
C ALA A 155 -35.56 -3.98 -29.63
N LYS A 156 -34.70 -3.09 -29.17
CA LYS A 156 -34.25 -2.97 -27.79
C LYS A 156 -35.41 -2.74 -26.83
N GLU A 157 -36.32 -1.87 -27.18
CA GLU A 157 -37.53 -1.55 -26.41
C GLU A 157 -38.53 -2.71 -26.41
N PHE A 158 -38.77 -3.29 -27.57
CA PHE A 158 -39.68 -4.44 -27.74
C PHE A 158 -39.22 -5.66 -26.92
N LEU A 159 -37.91 -5.92 -26.95
CA LEU A 159 -37.30 -7.06 -26.20
C LEU A 159 -37.03 -6.73 -24.74
N HIS A 160 -37.40 -5.53 -24.27
CA HIS A 160 -37.13 -5.07 -22.90
C HIS A 160 -35.66 -5.19 -22.50
N ILE A 161 -34.73 -4.93 -23.43
CA ILE A 161 -33.30 -5.03 -23.19
C ILE A 161 -32.82 -3.75 -22.50
N GLU A 162 -32.40 -3.90 -21.26
CA GLU A 162 -31.79 -2.81 -20.52
C GLU A 162 -30.28 -3.00 -20.47
N ASP A 163 -29.54 -1.94 -20.77
CA ASP A 163 -28.10 -1.90 -20.51
C ASP A 163 -27.87 -1.84 -19.01
N ASP A 164 -26.69 -2.33 -18.59
CA ASP A 164 -26.26 -2.24 -17.22
C ASP A 164 -25.10 -1.25 -17.08
N TYR A 165 -24.76 -0.90 -15.84
CA TYR A 165 -23.56 -0.15 -15.51
C TYR A 165 -22.77 -0.92 -14.46
N LEU A 166 -21.50 -1.07 -14.74
CA LEU A 166 -20.53 -1.64 -13.80
C LEU A 166 -19.92 -0.51 -12.99
N ILE A 167 -20.09 -0.58 -11.69
CA ILE A 167 -19.48 0.34 -10.71
C ILE A 167 -18.39 -0.45 -9.99
N GLN A 168 -17.12 -0.10 -10.22
CA GLN A 168 -15.99 -0.76 -9.57
C GLN A 168 -15.63 0.00 -8.30
N ILE A 169 -15.83 -0.61 -7.15
CA ILE A 169 -15.60 -0.02 -5.84
C ILE A 169 -14.27 -0.53 -5.27
N GLY A 170 -13.38 0.38 -4.89
CA GLY A 170 -12.17 0.13 -4.12
C GLY A 170 -12.51 -0.03 -2.64
N LEU A 171 -12.62 -1.27 -2.16
CA LEU A 171 -12.92 -1.53 -0.76
C LEU A 171 -11.67 -1.49 0.11
N THR A 172 -11.66 -0.61 1.10
CA THR A 172 -10.66 -0.66 2.18
C THR A 172 -10.87 -1.92 3.05
N PRO A 173 -9.83 -2.44 3.70
CA PRO A 173 -9.93 -3.69 4.46
C PRO A 173 -10.96 -3.68 5.60
N ASN A 174 -11.33 -2.51 6.12
CA ASN A 174 -12.33 -2.34 7.18
C ASN A 174 -13.77 -2.32 6.65
N ARG A 175 -13.98 -2.15 5.33
CA ARG A 175 -15.31 -2.02 4.74
C ARG A 175 -15.80 -3.32 4.07
N VAL A 176 -15.57 -4.47 4.74
CA VAL A 176 -16.08 -5.76 4.27
C VAL A 176 -17.61 -5.84 4.27
N ASP A 177 -18.28 -5.04 5.08
CA ASP A 177 -19.74 -4.85 5.10
C ASP A 177 -20.28 -4.49 3.72
N ALA A 178 -19.52 -3.73 2.91
CA ALA A 178 -19.86 -3.36 1.55
C ALA A 178 -19.35 -4.34 0.47
N ALA A 179 -18.85 -5.52 0.84
CA ALA A 179 -18.37 -6.54 -0.11
C ALA A 179 -19.50 -7.36 -0.75
N SER A 180 -20.68 -6.76 -0.94
CA SER A 180 -21.87 -7.35 -1.56
C SER A 180 -22.80 -6.26 -2.08
N HIS A 181 -23.76 -6.65 -2.93
CA HIS A 181 -24.78 -5.72 -3.43
C HIS A 181 -25.70 -5.23 -2.30
N ILE A 182 -26.11 -6.10 -1.38
CA ILE A 182 -26.91 -5.70 -0.20
C ILE A 182 -26.11 -4.80 0.74
N GLY A 183 -24.82 -5.05 0.92
CA GLY A 183 -23.96 -4.19 1.74
C GLY A 183 -23.86 -2.77 1.18
N VAL A 184 -23.67 -2.64 -0.14
CA VAL A 184 -23.68 -1.34 -0.83
C VAL A 184 -25.06 -0.69 -0.79
N ALA A 185 -26.13 -1.47 -0.97
CA ALA A 185 -27.50 -0.97 -0.85
C ALA A 185 -27.79 -0.41 0.56
N ARG A 186 -27.27 -1.05 1.61
CA ARG A 186 -27.39 -0.58 3.01
C ARG A 186 -26.75 0.81 3.19
N ASP A 187 -25.53 0.96 2.70
CA ASP A 187 -24.79 2.21 2.82
C ASP A 187 -25.45 3.34 2.03
N LEU A 188 -25.88 3.04 0.81
CA LEU A 188 -26.63 3.99 -0.02
C LEU A 188 -27.97 4.36 0.63
N ALA A 189 -28.69 3.39 1.20
CA ALA A 189 -29.93 3.64 1.93
C ALA A 189 -29.69 4.52 3.18
N ALA A 190 -28.60 4.31 3.90
CA ALA A 190 -28.22 5.17 5.03
C ALA A 190 -28.02 6.63 4.60
N TYR A 191 -27.33 6.83 3.48
CA TYR A 191 -27.17 8.16 2.90
C TYR A 191 -28.50 8.82 2.54
N LEU A 192 -29.39 8.10 1.84
CA LEU A 192 -30.69 8.63 1.40
C LEU A 192 -31.62 8.91 2.57
N ARG A 193 -31.71 8.00 3.55
CA ARG A 193 -32.50 8.18 4.77
C ARG A 193 -32.05 9.38 5.58
N SER A 194 -30.74 9.61 5.71
CA SER A 194 -30.19 10.77 6.41
C SER A 194 -30.58 12.11 5.78
N ARG A 195 -31.07 12.09 4.54
CA ARG A 195 -31.59 13.25 3.78
C ARG A 195 -33.12 13.29 3.69
N GLY A 196 -33.79 12.42 4.45
CA GLY A 196 -35.25 12.39 4.55
C GLY A 196 -35.96 11.57 3.47
N GLU A 197 -35.22 10.82 2.64
CA GLU A 197 -35.84 9.92 1.67
C GLU A 197 -36.37 8.65 2.39
N GLN A 198 -37.55 8.20 1.97
CA GLN A 198 -38.19 6.99 2.50
C GLN A 198 -37.75 5.78 1.63
N VAL A 199 -36.60 5.23 1.93
CA VAL A 199 -36.06 4.07 1.22
C VAL A 199 -35.77 2.92 2.19
N GLU A 200 -36.05 1.69 1.76
CA GLU A 200 -35.75 0.48 2.51
C GLU A 200 -34.97 -0.50 1.66
N VAL A 201 -34.04 -1.22 2.29
CA VAL A 201 -33.32 -2.30 1.65
C VAL A 201 -34.24 -3.52 1.58
N LYS A 202 -34.55 -3.95 0.35
CA LYS A 202 -35.40 -5.13 0.08
C LYS A 202 -34.56 -6.39 0.17
N TRP A 203 -34.67 -7.10 1.26
CA TRP A 203 -34.04 -8.39 1.42
C TRP A 203 -34.74 -9.49 0.63
N PRO A 204 -34.02 -10.45 -0.01
CA PRO A 204 -34.60 -11.61 -0.63
C PRO A 204 -35.48 -12.39 0.35
N ASP A 205 -36.69 -12.73 -0.02
CA ASP A 205 -37.56 -13.50 0.84
C ASP A 205 -37.06 -14.94 1.01
N VAL A 206 -36.88 -15.37 2.24
CA VAL A 206 -36.51 -16.73 2.62
C VAL A 206 -37.56 -17.42 3.49
N SER A 207 -38.74 -16.83 3.65
CA SER A 207 -39.85 -17.33 4.50
C SER A 207 -40.41 -18.67 4.03
N ALA A 208 -40.28 -18.95 2.73
CA ALA A 208 -40.72 -20.23 2.14
C ALA A 208 -39.80 -21.41 2.46
N PHE A 209 -38.68 -21.17 3.19
CA PHE A 209 -37.78 -22.26 3.54
C PHE A 209 -38.42 -23.19 4.56
N ALA A 210 -38.62 -24.43 4.16
CA ALA A 210 -39.00 -25.55 5.02
C ALA A 210 -38.40 -26.85 4.45
N PRO A 211 -37.94 -27.79 5.29
CA PRO A 211 -37.58 -29.11 4.81
C PRO A 211 -38.77 -29.80 4.11
N ASP A 212 -38.55 -30.33 2.93
CA ASP A 212 -39.54 -31.14 2.22
C ASP A 212 -39.55 -32.57 2.74
N ASN A 213 -38.39 -33.04 3.23
CA ASN A 213 -38.22 -34.34 3.89
C ASN A 213 -36.94 -34.35 4.74
N HIS A 214 -36.63 -35.49 5.36
CA HIS A 214 -35.44 -35.72 6.18
C HIS A 214 -34.63 -36.94 5.66
N ASN A 215 -34.54 -37.11 4.36
CA ASN A 215 -33.92 -38.30 3.73
C ASN A 215 -32.41 -38.28 3.76
N LEU A 216 -31.80 -37.08 3.95
CA LEU A 216 -30.33 -36.93 3.99
C LEU A 216 -29.94 -35.93 5.10
N GLU A 217 -29.67 -36.47 6.27
CA GLU A 217 -29.16 -35.66 7.39
C GLU A 217 -27.63 -35.78 7.49
N MET A 218 -26.95 -34.70 7.73
CA MET A 218 -25.51 -34.66 7.98
C MET A 218 -25.24 -34.28 9.43
N ARG A 219 -24.41 -35.08 10.11
CA ARG A 219 -23.90 -34.70 11.43
C ARG A 219 -22.82 -33.65 11.30
N ILE A 220 -22.89 -32.59 12.04
CA ILE A 220 -21.89 -31.54 12.08
C ILE A 220 -21.19 -31.54 13.43
N ARG A 221 -19.86 -31.51 13.44
CA ARG A 221 -19.05 -31.43 14.64
C ARG A 221 -17.92 -30.40 14.43
N VAL A 222 -17.87 -29.41 15.32
CA VAL A 222 -16.82 -28.38 15.32
C VAL A 222 -15.88 -28.68 16.49
N GLU A 223 -14.64 -29.11 16.16
CA GLU A 223 -13.62 -29.41 17.19
C GLU A 223 -12.83 -28.17 17.61
N ASN A 224 -12.75 -27.15 16.76
CA ASN A 224 -12.06 -25.89 17.02
C ASN A 224 -13.03 -24.71 16.89
N ALA A 225 -13.75 -24.43 18.00
CA ALA A 225 -14.71 -23.32 18.06
C ALA A 225 -14.07 -21.93 18.01
N GLU A 226 -12.76 -21.78 18.31
CA GLU A 226 -12.04 -20.52 18.14
C GLU A 226 -11.84 -20.19 16.64
N ALA A 227 -11.45 -21.20 15.87
CA ALA A 227 -11.21 -21.04 14.42
C ALA A 227 -12.52 -21.02 13.62
N ALA A 228 -13.55 -21.73 14.06
CA ALA A 228 -14.90 -21.75 13.47
C ALA A 228 -15.96 -21.44 14.52
N PRO A 229 -16.17 -20.16 14.88
CA PRO A 229 -17.16 -19.76 15.89
C PRO A 229 -18.60 -20.10 15.52
N ARG A 230 -18.93 -20.22 14.22
CA ARG A 230 -20.24 -20.65 13.75
C ARG A 230 -20.11 -21.47 12.48
N TYR A 231 -20.85 -22.56 12.42
CA TYR A 231 -20.91 -23.42 11.25
C TYR A 231 -22.32 -23.93 11.07
N ALA A 232 -22.93 -23.60 9.94
CA ALA A 232 -24.28 -24.05 9.58
C ALA A 232 -24.26 -24.85 8.29
N GLY A 233 -25.17 -25.80 8.15
CA GLY A 233 -25.30 -26.58 6.92
C GLY A 233 -26.67 -27.11 6.71
N VAL A 234 -27.02 -27.37 5.45
CA VAL A 234 -28.29 -27.95 5.01
C VAL A 234 -28.08 -28.83 3.78
N THR A 235 -28.90 -29.88 3.61
CA THR A 235 -28.85 -30.76 2.44
C THR A 235 -29.98 -30.49 1.47
N VAL A 236 -29.68 -30.59 0.19
CA VAL A 236 -30.65 -30.52 -0.92
C VAL A 236 -30.38 -31.71 -1.82
N THR A 237 -31.39 -32.56 -2.06
CA THR A 237 -31.27 -33.80 -2.84
C THR A 237 -32.00 -33.70 -4.17
N GLY A 238 -31.65 -34.55 -5.10
CA GLY A 238 -32.28 -34.66 -6.42
C GLY A 238 -32.07 -33.45 -7.33
N CYS A 239 -31.00 -32.71 -7.12
CA CYS A 239 -30.61 -31.57 -7.98
C CYS A 239 -30.23 -32.08 -9.38
N LYS A 240 -30.59 -31.30 -10.39
CA LYS A 240 -30.19 -31.52 -11.79
C LYS A 240 -29.17 -30.45 -12.19
N ILE A 241 -27.97 -30.86 -12.54
CA ILE A 241 -26.92 -29.98 -13.07
C ILE A 241 -27.33 -29.46 -14.44
N GLY A 242 -27.16 -28.20 -14.67
CA GLY A 242 -27.43 -27.52 -15.93
C GLY A 242 -26.91 -26.09 -15.94
N PRO A 243 -27.10 -25.34 -17.04
CA PRO A 243 -26.78 -23.92 -17.07
C PRO A 243 -27.69 -23.13 -16.14
N SER A 244 -27.16 -22.12 -15.49
CA SER A 244 -27.96 -21.15 -14.72
C SER A 244 -28.87 -20.34 -15.66
N PRO A 245 -29.99 -19.82 -15.19
CA PRO A 245 -30.82 -18.92 -15.99
C PRO A 245 -30.02 -17.64 -16.36
N GLU A 246 -30.34 -17.08 -17.49
CA GLU A 246 -29.59 -15.98 -18.10
C GLU A 246 -29.47 -14.76 -17.17
N TRP A 247 -30.54 -14.42 -16.45
CA TRP A 247 -30.52 -13.31 -15.50
C TRP A 247 -29.44 -13.49 -14.41
N MET A 248 -29.21 -14.73 -13.94
CA MET A 248 -28.18 -15.04 -12.95
C MET A 248 -26.78 -15.00 -13.57
N GLN A 249 -26.65 -15.56 -14.79
CA GLN A 249 -25.39 -15.49 -15.52
C GLN A 249 -24.96 -14.04 -15.77
N ASN A 250 -25.91 -13.14 -16.13
CA ASN A 250 -25.64 -11.72 -16.37
C ASN A 250 -25.19 -11.02 -15.08
N CYS A 251 -25.81 -11.30 -13.93
CA CYS A 251 -25.37 -10.81 -12.64
C CYS A 251 -23.93 -11.26 -12.31
N LEU A 252 -23.62 -12.54 -12.52
CA LEU A 252 -22.28 -13.09 -12.25
C LEU A 252 -21.23 -12.50 -13.21
N ARG A 253 -21.53 -12.39 -14.50
CA ARG A 253 -20.61 -11.75 -15.48
C ARG A 253 -20.32 -10.30 -15.10
N ALA A 254 -21.35 -9.55 -14.69
CA ALA A 254 -21.17 -8.17 -14.20
C ALA A 254 -20.29 -8.13 -12.93
N ALA A 255 -20.37 -9.11 -12.05
CA ALA A 255 -19.49 -9.25 -10.89
C ALA A 255 -18.06 -9.72 -11.26
N GLY A 256 -17.81 -10.09 -12.52
CA GLY A 256 -16.51 -10.61 -13.00
C GLY A 256 -16.35 -12.12 -12.86
N ILE A 257 -17.44 -12.86 -12.62
CA ILE A 257 -17.45 -14.31 -12.44
C ILE A 257 -17.93 -14.97 -13.72
N ASN A 258 -17.18 -15.96 -14.21
CA ASN A 258 -17.60 -16.80 -15.32
C ASN A 258 -18.58 -17.86 -14.83
N PRO A 259 -19.84 -17.90 -15.32
CA PRO A 259 -20.80 -18.92 -14.95
C PRO A 259 -20.30 -20.33 -15.31
N LYS A 260 -20.60 -21.31 -14.45
CA LYS A 260 -20.21 -22.73 -14.64
C LYS A 260 -21.43 -23.65 -14.78
N ASN A 261 -22.16 -23.83 -13.71
CA ASN A 261 -23.40 -24.58 -13.64
C ASN A 261 -24.28 -24.00 -12.52
N ASN A 262 -25.55 -24.31 -12.54
CA ASN A 262 -26.54 -23.75 -11.62
C ASN A 262 -26.17 -23.89 -10.13
N LEU A 263 -25.59 -25.01 -9.69
CA LEU A 263 -25.27 -25.21 -8.26
C LEU A 263 -24.09 -24.35 -7.80
N VAL A 264 -23.01 -24.28 -8.59
CA VAL A 264 -21.85 -23.42 -8.29
C VAL A 264 -22.21 -21.96 -8.45
N ASP A 265 -22.98 -21.63 -9.46
CA ASP A 265 -23.40 -20.26 -9.75
C ASP A 265 -24.31 -19.70 -8.64
N ILE A 266 -25.18 -20.52 -8.05
CA ILE A 266 -26.00 -20.15 -6.90
C ILE A 266 -25.12 -19.78 -5.71
N THR A 267 -24.08 -20.54 -5.39
CA THR A 267 -23.19 -20.20 -4.26
C THR A 267 -22.44 -18.89 -4.51
N ASN A 268 -21.96 -18.67 -5.73
CA ASN A 268 -21.34 -17.42 -6.14
C ASN A 268 -22.33 -16.26 -6.14
N PHE A 269 -23.56 -16.47 -6.63
CA PHE A 269 -24.58 -15.45 -6.64
C PHE A 269 -24.91 -14.98 -5.20
N VAL A 270 -25.12 -15.89 -4.26
CA VAL A 270 -25.38 -15.55 -2.86
C VAL A 270 -24.19 -14.85 -2.22
N LEU A 271 -22.97 -15.23 -2.57
CA LEU A 271 -21.76 -14.56 -2.13
C LEU A 271 -21.75 -13.07 -2.51
N PHE A 272 -22.02 -12.74 -3.77
CA PHE A 272 -22.06 -11.35 -4.25
C PHE A 272 -23.36 -10.62 -3.91
N GLU A 273 -24.43 -11.35 -3.67
CA GLU A 273 -25.71 -10.82 -3.19
C GLU A 273 -25.60 -10.34 -1.74
N LEU A 274 -25.16 -11.22 -0.83
CA LEU A 274 -25.24 -11.05 0.62
C LEU A 274 -23.88 -10.78 1.29
N GLY A 275 -22.77 -11.11 0.67
CA GLY A 275 -21.43 -11.04 1.28
C GLY A 275 -21.05 -12.27 2.10
N GLN A 276 -21.89 -13.30 2.13
CA GLN A 276 -21.64 -14.55 2.83
C GLN A 276 -21.10 -15.62 1.86
N PRO A 277 -19.80 -16.01 2.00
CA PRO A 277 -19.28 -17.11 1.21
C PRO A 277 -19.97 -18.43 1.59
N LEU A 278 -20.36 -19.19 0.58
CA LEU A 278 -20.94 -20.51 0.71
C LEU A 278 -20.05 -21.53 0.01
N HIS A 279 -20.09 -22.78 0.45
CA HIS A 279 -19.50 -23.89 -0.27
C HIS A 279 -20.53 -25.00 -0.46
N ALA A 280 -20.53 -25.62 -1.65
CA ALA A 280 -21.38 -26.74 -1.97
C ALA A 280 -20.53 -27.99 -2.14
N PHE A 281 -20.76 -28.98 -1.29
CA PHE A 281 -20.13 -30.29 -1.38
C PHE A 281 -21.07 -31.28 -2.08
N ASP A 282 -20.51 -32.20 -2.87
CA ASP A 282 -21.21 -33.39 -3.28
C ASP A 282 -21.46 -34.29 -2.07
N ALA A 283 -22.70 -34.43 -1.66
CA ALA A 283 -23.05 -35.16 -0.45
C ALA A 283 -22.65 -36.65 -0.50
N SER A 284 -22.57 -37.25 -1.70
CA SER A 284 -22.12 -38.62 -1.88
C SER A 284 -20.64 -38.81 -1.54
N LYS A 285 -19.85 -37.74 -1.53
CA LYS A 285 -18.40 -37.76 -1.25
C LYS A 285 -18.08 -37.47 0.23
N ILE A 286 -19.12 -37.26 1.07
CA ILE A 286 -18.99 -37.03 2.50
C ILE A 286 -19.08 -38.37 3.22
N GLU A 287 -17.93 -38.99 3.46
CA GLU A 287 -17.87 -40.28 4.18
C GLU A 287 -18.46 -40.18 5.57
N GLY A 288 -19.27 -41.15 5.94
CA GLY A 288 -19.91 -41.25 7.24
C GLY A 288 -21.08 -40.28 7.44
N HIS A 289 -21.50 -39.53 6.42
CA HIS A 289 -22.49 -38.45 6.55
C HIS A 289 -22.19 -37.51 7.72
N GLU A 290 -20.88 -37.23 7.90
CA GLU A 290 -20.39 -36.38 8.99
C GLU A 290 -19.43 -35.33 8.46
N ILE A 291 -19.67 -34.08 8.86
CA ILE A 291 -18.76 -32.96 8.66
C ILE A 291 -18.03 -32.68 9.98
N VAL A 292 -16.70 -32.69 9.92
CA VAL A 292 -15.83 -32.40 11.06
C VAL A 292 -14.95 -31.19 10.75
N VAL A 293 -15.19 -30.08 11.45
CA VAL A 293 -14.40 -28.85 11.32
C VAL A 293 -13.24 -28.92 12.33
N ARG A 294 -12.02 -29.17 11.84
CA ARG A 294 -10.83 -29.42 12.67
C ARG A 294 -9.55 -29.02 11.97
N THR A 295 -8.45 -29.03 12.70
CA THR A 295 -7.09 -28.99 12.11
C THR A 295 -6.60 -30.40 11.84
N CYS A 296 -5.63 -30.53 10.93
CA CYS A 296 -4.98 -31.80 10.62
C CYS A 296 -3.56 -31.85 11.20
N ALA A 297 -2.95 -33.04 11.17
CA ALA A 297 -1.56 -33.21 11.58
C ALA A 297 -0.61 -32.42 10.66
N GLU A 298 0.52 -31.97 11.20
CA GLU A 298 1.57 -31.27 10.47
C GLU A 298 2.08 -32.11 9.29
N GLY A 299 2.14 -31.52 8.08
CA GLY A 299 2.62 -32.18 6.88
C GLY A 299 1.58 -33.04 6.15
N THR A 300 0.30 -33.09 6.61
CA THR A 300 -0.76 -33.83 5.91
C THR A 300 -0.87 -33.32 4.46
N PRO A 301 -0.77 -34.19 3.43
CA PRO A 301 -0.95 -33.79 2.03
C PRO A 301 -2.41 -33.51 1.73
N PHE A 302 -2.66 -32.47 0.95
CA PHE A 302 -4.00 -32.08 0.51
C PHE A 302 -3.95 -31.48 -0.90
N VAL A 303 -4.78 -32.01 -1.82
CA VAL A 303 -4.86 -31.51 -3.20
C VAL A 303 -6.05 -30.57 -3.32
N THR A 304 -5.76 -29.33 -3.73
CA THR A 304 -6.76 -28.27 -3.91
C THR A 304 -7.37 -28.29 -5.32
N LEU A 305 -8.49 -27.57 -5.53
CA LEU A 305 -9.23 -27.49 -6.81
C LEU A 305 -8.37 -27.11 -8.03
N ASP A 306 -7.24 -26.42 -7.82
CA ASP A 306 -6.25 -26.09 -8.86
C ASP A 306 -5.30 -27.24 -9.20
N GLY A 307 -5.50 -28.44 -8.60
CA GLY A 307 -4.68 -29.64 -8.80
C GLY A 307 -3.33 -29.60 -8.09
N VAL A 308 -3.06 -28.60 -7.25
CA VAL A 308 -1.79 -28.44 -6.54
C VAL A 308 -1.84 -29.20 -5.21
N GLU A 309 -0.83 -30.07 -4.98
CA GLU A 309 -0.64 -30.68 -3.66
C GLU A 309 -0.02 -29.69 -2.68
N ARG A 310 -0.66 -29.52 -1.53
CA ARG A 310 -0.24 -28.62 -0.46
C ARG A 310 -0.02 -29.41 0.82
N LYS A 311 0.97 -29.03 1.61
CA LYS A 311 1.22 -29.62 2.94
C LYS A 311 0.55 -28.75 4.00
N LEU A 312 -0.39 -29.33 4.72
CA LEU A 312 -1.11 -28.69 5.80
C LEU A 312 -0.22 -28.52 7.03
N THR A 313 -0.54 -27.55 7.86
CA THR A 313 0.02 -27.36 9.18
C THR A 313 -1.05 -27.53 10.25
N ALA A 314 -0.64 -27.71 11.49
CA ALA A 314 -1.55 -27.80 12.63
C ALA A 314 -2.39 -26.52 12.85
N ASN A 315 -2.06 -25.42 12.15
CA ASN A 315 -2.80 -24.15 12.22
C ASN A 315 -3.75 -23.94 11.03
N ASP A 316 -3.85 -24.89 10.09
CA ASP A 316 -4.80 -24.81 8.99
C ASP A 316 -6.13 -25.44 9.40
N LEU A 317 -7.18 -24.63 9.40
CA LEU A 317 -8.52 -25.12 9.65
C LEU A 317 -9.03 -25.85 8.39
N MET A 318 -9.53 -27.05 8.60
CA MET A 318 -10.03 -27.90 7.53
C MET A 318 -11.49 -28.29 7.78
N ILE A 319 -12.23 -28.40 6.71
CA ILE A 319 -13.52 -29.10 6.69
C ILE A 319 -13.23 -30.50 6.23
N CYS A 320 -13.53 -31.47 7.09
CA CYS A 320 -13.26 -32.90 6.84
C CYS A 320 -14.59 -33.68 6.80
N SER A 321 -14.57 -34.82 6.10
CA SER A 321 -15.50 -35.91 6.37
C SER A 321 -15.12 -36.64 7.66
N ALA A 322 -15.79 -37.74 7.97
CA ALA A 322 -15.36 -38.59 9.07
C ALA A 322 -13.91 -39.12 8.88
N GLU A 323 -13.45 -39.27 7.63
CA GLU A 323 -12.20 -39.96 7.30
C GLU A 323 -11.09 -39.00 6.81
N ARG A 324 -11.41 -38.00 5.98
CA ARG A 324 -10.40 -37.17 5.28
C ARG A 324 -10.72 -35.68 5.20
N PRO A 325 -9.70 -34.81 5.01
CA PRO A 325 -9.91 -33.40 4.73
C PRO A 325 -10.54 -33.20 3.34
N MET A 326 -11.49 -32.27 3.21
CA MET A 326 -12.24 -31.97 2.00
C MET A 326 -12.06 -30.56 1.50
N CYS A 327 -11.84 -29.58 2.41
CA CYS A 327 -11.73 -28.17 2.04
C CYS A 327 -10.84 -27.43 3.07
N ILE A 328 -10.04 -26.47 2.59
CA ILE A 328 -9.37 -25.50 3.46
C ILE A 328 -10.42 -24.45 3.85
N ALA A 329 -10.84 -24.46 5.10
CA ALA A 329 -11.95 -23.65 5.58
C ALA A 329 -11.81 -22.15 5.25
N GLY A 330 -12.80 -21.64 4.52
CA GLY A 330 -12.85 -20.24 4.11
C GLY A 330 -11.78 -19.78 3.10
N VAL A 331 -10.98 -20.70 2.56
CA VAL A 331 -9.88 -20.38 1.62
C VAL A 331 -10.11 -21.04 0.27
N PHE A 332 -10.07 -22.40 0.20
CA PHE A 332 -10.13 -23.07 -1.08
C PHE A 332 -10.58 -24.52 -0.97
N GLY A 333 -11.44 -24.95 -1.89
CA GLY A 333 -11.99 -26.31 -1.93
C GLY A 333 -10.94 -27.36 -2.32
N GLY A 334 -11.20 -28.62 -1.95
CA GLY A 334 -10.43 -29.77 -2.40
C GLY A 334 -10.93 -30.30 -3.74
N LEU A 335 -10.02 -30.96 -4.48
CA LEU A 335 -10.28 -31.46 -5.84
C LEU A 335 -11.44 -32.49 -5.88
N ASP A 336 -11.50 -33.37 -4.89
CA ASP A 336 -12.38 -34.54 -4.92
C ASP A 336 -13.74 -34.36 -4.26
N SER A 337 -13.98 -33.22 -3.53
CA SER A 337 -15.17 -33.02 -2.72
C SER A 337 -16.22 -32.10 -3.34
N GLY A 338 -15.84 -31.38 -4.40
CA GLY A 338 -16.69 -30.40 -5.07
C GLY A 338 -17.77 -31.01 -5.95
N ILE A 339 -18.66 -30.13 -6.43
CA ILE A 339 -19.71 -30.43 -7.39
C ILE A 339 -19.13 -30.89 -8.73
N SER A 340 -19.71 -31.94 -9.31
CA SER A 340 -19.38 -32.51 -10.60
C SER A 340 -20.64 -32.69 -11.46
N GLU A 341 -20.50 -33.02 -12.75
CA GLU A 341 -21.63 -33.22 -13.66
C GLU A 341 -22.60 -34.35 -13.23
N THR A 342 -22.17 -35.20 -12.32
CA THR A 342 -22.96 -36.33 -11.81
C THR A 342 -23.56 -36.07 -10.43
N THR A 343 -23.33 -34.93 -9.83
CA THR A 343 -23.81 -34.61 -8.50
C THR A 343 -25.31 -34.42 -8.53
N THR A 344 -26.02 -35.14 -7.64
CA THR A 344 -27.46 -35.01 -7.44
C THR A 344 -27.82 -34.50 -6.06
N ASP A 345 -26.98 -34.78 -5.07
CA ASP A 345 -27.26 -34.45 -3.68
C ASP A 345 -26.15 -33.53 -3.16
N VAL A 346 -26.54 -32.44 -2.53
CA VAL A 346 -25.66 -31.34 -2.15
C VAL A 346 -25.73 -31.06 -0.68
N PHE A 347 -24.62 -30.91 -0.02
CA PHE A 347 -24.50 -30.28 1.28
C PHE A 347 -24.01 -28.84 1.11
N ILE A 348 -24.83 -27.89 1.55
CA ILE A 348 -24.52 -26.45 1.53
C ILE A 348 -23.90 -26.08 2.88
N GLU A 349 -22.67 -25.57 2.83
CA GLU A 349 -21.99 -24.97 3.97
C GLU A 349 -22.24 -23.47 4.01
N SER A 350 -22.53 -22.93 5.19
CA SER A 350 -22.55 -21.52 5.50
C SER A 350 -21.92 -21.28 6.87
N ALA A 351 -20.74 -20.69 6.93
CA ALA A 351 -19.96 -20.62 8.15
C ALA A 351 -19.47 -19.19 8.46
N TYR A 352 -19.09 -18.97 9.71
CA TYR A 352 -18.28 -17.86 10.16
C TYR A 352 -16.95 -18.41 10.67
N PHE A 353 -15.87 -18.11 9.94
CA PHE A 353 -14.52 -18.48 10.33
C PHE A 353 -13.78 -17.29 10.91
N ASN A 354 -12.88 -17.56 11.88
CA ASN A 354 -12.05 -16.53 12.47
C ASN A 354 -11.12 -15.89 11.42
N PRO A 355 -11.19 -14.57 11.21
CA PRO A 355 -10.45 -13.87 10.17
C PRO A 355 -8.93 -14.09 10.23
N VAL A 356 -8.36 -14.21 11.44
CA VAL A 356 -6.92 -14.40 11.64
C VAL A 356 -6.47 -15.76 11.14
N TRP A 357 -7.24 -16.82 11.37
CA TRP A 357 -6.96 -18.18 10.91
C TRP A 357 -6.99 -18.24 9.39
N VAL A 358 -8.06 -17.73 8.78
CA VAL A 358 -8.19 -17.69 7.30
C VAL A 358 -7.04 -16.92 6.68
N ARG A 359 -6.74 -15.72 7.20
CA ARG A 359 -5.67 -14.86 6.67
C ARG A 359 -4.29 -15.51 6.73
N LYS A 360 -3.96 -16.19 7.84
CA LYS A 360 -2.66 -16.87 8.00
C LYS A 360 -2.51 -18.00 6.96
N THR A 361 -3.56 -18.82 6.80
CA THR A 361 -3.55 -19.93 5.85
C THR A 361 -3.53 -19.42 4.40
N ALA A 362 -4.39 -18.48 4.04
CA ALA A 362 -4.44 -17.89 2.69
C ALA A 362 -3.09 -17.27 2.29
N LYS A 363 -2.49 -16.47 3.16
CA LYS A 363 -1.16 -15.88 2.90
C LYS A 363 -0.05 -16.92 2.77
N ARG A 364 -0.04 -17.93 3.62
CA ARG A 364 0.98 -18.99 3.59
C ARG A 364 0.97 -19.76 2.28
N PHE A 365 -0.21 -20.04 1.74
CA PHE A 365 -0.37 -20.72 0.46
C PHE A 365 -0.37 -19.80 -0.76
N GLY A 366 -0.42 -18.48 -0.57
CA GLY A 366 -0.55 -17.49 -1.65
C GLY A 366 -1.91 -17.55 -2.35
N LEU A 367 -2.96 -17.97 -1.65
CA LEU A 367 -4.31 -18.13 -2.19
C LEU A 367 -5.16 -16.89 -1.88
N ASN A 368 -5.56 -16.20 -2.94
CA ASN A 368 -6.49 -15.07 -2.88
C ASN A 368 -7.76 -15.44 -3.63
N THR A 369 -8.81 -15.77 -2.90
CA THR A 369 -10.14 -16.10 -3.44
C THR A 369 -11.17 -15.09 -2.95
N ASP A 370 -12.31 -15.00 -3.63
CA ASP A 370 -13.43 -14.17 -3.18
C ASP A 370 -13.94 -14.55 -1.77
N SER A 371 -13.85 -15.82 -1.42
CA SER A 371 -14.16 -16.32 -0.09
C SER A 371 -13.13 -15.87 0.94
N SER A 372 -11.83 -16.09 0.68
CA SER A 372 -10.77 -15.70 1.61
C SER A 372 -10.71 -14.18 1.78
N PHE A 373 -10.95 -13.40 0.73
CA PHE A 373 -11.04 -11.94 0.78
C PHE A 373 -12.07 -11.46 1.82
N ARG A 374 -13.23 -12.11 1.88
CA ARG A 374 -14.30 -11.75 2.82
C ARG A 374 -14.04 -12.30 4.22
N PHE A 375 -13.73 -13.59 4.34
CA PHE A 375 -13.47 -14.20 5.64
C PHE A 375 -12.28 -13.59 6.37
N GLU A 376 -11.18 -13.28 5.70
CA GLU A 376 -10.00 -12.71 6.34
C GLU A 376 -10.21 -11.27 6.87
N ARG A 377 -11.26 -10.59 6.41
CA ARG A 377 -11.67 -9.26 6.86
C ARG A 377 -12.82 -9.31 7.87
N GLY A 378 -13.53 -10.43 7.95
CA GLY A 378 -14.68 -10.67 8.82
C GLY A 378 -16.00 -10.49 8.07
N VAL A 379 -16.77 -11.57 7.97
CA VAL A 379 -18.15 -11.53 7.46
C VAL A 379 -19.15 -11.26 8.58
N ASP A 380 -20.41 -10.97 8.24
CA ASP A 380 -21.47 -10.84 9.24
C ASP A 380 -21.67 -12.19 9.98
N PRO A 381 -21.45 -12.28 11.30
CA PRO A 381 -21.57 -13.52 12.06
C PRO A 381 -23.02 -13.97 12.27
N ASN A 382 -23.99 -13.17 11.85
CA ASN A 382 -25.44 -13.49 12.00
C ASN A 382 -26.10 -13.91 10.68
N LEU A 383 -25.40 -13.88 9.56
CA LEU A 383 -25.99 -14.05 8.23
C LEU A 383 -26.06 -15.53 7.75
N GLN A 384 -25.34 -16.45 8.40
CA GLN A 384 -25.14 -17.83 7.92
C GLN A 384 -26.42 -18.58 7.63
N ILE A 385 -27.39 -18.56 8.57
CA ILE A 385 -28.66 -19.24 8.37
C ILE A 385 -29.47 -18.64 7.23
N TYR A 386 -29.47 -17.30 7.13
CA TYR A 386 -30.18 -16.59 6.07
C TYR A 386 -29.62 -16.95 4.68
N ALA A 387 -28.31 -16.96 4.55
CA ALA A 387 -27.63 -17.30 3.30
C ALA A 387 -27.83 -18.77 2.91
N ALA A 388 -27.80 -19.70 3.89
CA ALA A 388 -28.09 -21.12 3.65
C ALA A 388 -29.54 -21.33 3.16
N LYS A 389 -30.52 -20.64 3.76
CA LYS A 389 -31.93 -20.67 3.32
C LYS A 389 -32.04 -20.13 1.88
N ARG A 390 -31.38 -18.99 1.58
CA ARG A 390 -31.43 -18.38 0.25
C ARG A 390 -30.86 -19.31 -0.82
N ALA A 391 -29.73 -19.95 -0.55
CA ALA A 391 -29.12 -20.91 -1.48
C ALA A 391 -29.98 -22.17 -1.67
N ALA A 392 -30.52 -22.74 -0.58
CA ALA A 392 -31.35 -23.91 -0.67
C ALA A 392 -32.63 -23.65 -1.49
N LEU A 393 -33.31 -22.52 -1.29
CA LEU A 393 -34.47 -22.11 -2.09
C LEU A 393 -34.13 -21.91 -3.56
N LEU A 394 -32.98 -21.28 -3.86
CA LEU A 394 -32.52 -21.15 -5.25
C LEU A 394 -32.19 -22.51 -5.88
N MET A 395 -31.57 -23.46 -5.14
CA MET A 395 -31.32 -24.81 -5.66
C MET A 395 -32.65 -25.57 -5.87
N LYS A 396 -33.62 -25.40 -5.01
CA LYS A 396 -34.98 -25.97 -5.19
C LYS A 396 -35.60 -25.39 -6.46
N GLU A 397 -35.55 -24.08 -6.67
CA GLU A 397 -36.19 -23.40 -7.81
C GLU A 397 -35.46 -23.70 -9.15
N LEU A 398 -34.14 -23.58 -9.17
CA LEU A 398 -33.35 -23.55 -10.40
C LEU A 398 -32.70 -24.89 -10.75
N ALA A 399 -32.54 -25.79 -9.79
CA ALA A 399 -31.98 -27.12 -10.02
C ALA A 399 -33.02 -28.24 -9.78
N GLY A 400 -34.27 -27.91 -9.41
CA GLY A 400 -35.31 -28.89 -9.09
C GLY A 400 -35.02 -29.72 -7.87
N GLY A 401 -34.14 -29.23 -6.97
CA GLY A 401 -33.75 -29.92 -5.74
C GLY A 401 -34.86 -29.98 -4.71
N THR A 402 -34.74 -30.89 -3.75
CA THR A 402 -35.63 -31.08 -2.61
C THR A 402 -34.84 -30.83 -1.32
N ILE A 403 -35.32 -29.93 -0.46
CA ILE A 403 -34.67 -29.64 0.81
C ILE A 403 -34.83 -30.82 1.76
N SER A 404 -33.74 -31.49 2.13
CA SER A 404 -33.77 -32.85 2.74
C SER A 404 -33.21 -32.91 4.15
N SER A 405 -33.02 -31.77 4.80
CA SER A 405 -32.74 -31.65 6.24
C SER A 405 -33.22 -30.33 6.80
N ASP A 406 -33.34 -30.26 8.12
CA ASP A 406 -33.30 -28.98 8.80
C ASP A 406 -31.91 -28.32 8.66
N ILE A 407 -31.81 -26.99 8.90
CA ILE A 407 -30.48 -26.36 9.02
C ILE A 407 -29.87 -26.75 10.37
N THR A 408 -28.78 -27.45 10.35
CA THR A 408 -27.95 -27.65 11.53
C THR A 408 -27.07 -26.42 11.74
N ASP A 409 -27.16 -25.76 12.89
CA ASP A 409 -26.37 -24.57 13.24
C ASP A 409 -25.59 -24.79 14.53
N ILE A 410 -24.28 -24.82 14.45
CA ILE A 410 -23.39 -24.93 15.60
C ILE A 410 -22.80 -23.54 15.88
N CYS A 411 -23.33 -22.89 16.94
CA CYS A 411 -22.91 -21.55 17.35
C CYS A 411 -22.78 -21.51 18.89
N PRO A 412 -21.65 -21.96 19.45
CA PRO A 412 -21.44 -22.02 20.89
C PRO A 412 -21.54 -20.67 21.60
N VAL A 413 -21.09 -19.60 20.93
CA VAL A 413 -21.11 -18.23 21.45
C VAL A 413 -21.75 -17.32 20.39
N PRO A 414 -23.01 -16.96 20.52
CA PRO A 414 -23.65 -16.01 19.60
C PRO A 414 -22.95 -14.66 19.59
N ALA A 415 -22.80 -14.08 18.40
CA ALA A 415 -22.28 -12.74 18.23
C ALA A 415 -23.24 -11.71 18.89
N ARG A 416 -22.64 -10.68 19.47
CA ARG A 416 -23.36 -9.57 20.13
C ARG A 416 -23.00 -8.27 19.46
N ASP A 417 -23.93 -7.30 19.53
CA ASP A 417 -23.65 -5.93 19.10
C ASP A 417 -22.49 -5.34 19.92
N PHE A 418 -21.65 -4.52 19.30
CA PHE A 418 -20.59 -3.78 19.99
C PHE A 418 -21.21 -2.62 20.77
N THR A 419 -21.03 -2.62 22.10
CA THR A 419 -21.66 -1.62 22.98
C THR A 419 -20.59 -0.72 23.59
N PHE A 420 -20.74 0.60 23.42
CA PHE A 420 -19.86 1.63 23.98
C PHE A 420 -20.56 2.98 24.06
N ASP A 421 -19.95 3.91 24.82
CA ASP A 421 -20.47 5.24 25.01
C ASP A 421 -19.93 6.23 23.96
N VAL A 422 -20.79 7.16 23.52
CA VAL A 422 -20.49 8.22 22.55
C VAL A 422 -21.06 9.54 23.02
N SER A 423 -20.23 10.60 23.07
CA SER A 423 -20.64 11.93 23.53
C SER A 423 -20.90 12.88 22.35
N PHE A 424 -22.03 13.60 22.37
CA PHE A 424 -22.31 14.66 21.38
C PHE A 424 -21.21 15.72 21.37
N ALA A 425 -20.69 16.10 22.55
CA ALA A 425 -19.60 17.04 22.65
C ALA A 425 -18.32 16.55 21.96
N ARG A 426 -18.05 15.23 22.07
CA ARG A 426 -16.89 14.61 21.42
C ARG A 426 -17.07 14.47 19.91
N ILE A 427 -18.29 14.13 19.45
CA ILE A 427 -18.65 14.11 18.02
C ILE A 427 -18.33 15.48 17.40
N ASN A 428 -18.89 16.55 17.97
CA ASN A 428 -18.74 17.92 17.46
C ASN A 428 -17.27 18.41 17.52
N ALA A 429 -16.56 18.06 18.59
CA ALA A 429 -15.15 18.45 18.74
C ALA A 429 -14.23 17.75 17.73
N LEU A 430 -14.50 16.47 17.42
CA LEU A 430 -13.66 15.71 16.47
C LEU A 430 -13.99 16.08 15.01
N ILE A 431 -15.28 16.24 14.68
CA ILE A 431 -15.71 16.68 13.33
C ILE A 431 -15.29 18.14 13.07
N GLY A 432 -15.23 18.98 14.11
CA GLY A 432 -14.92 20.41 13.99
C GLY A 432 -16.11 21.28 13.55
N LYS A 433 -17.33 20.71 13.56
CA LYS A 433 -18.59 21.36 13.27
C LYS A 433 -19.63 20.90 14.27
N GLU A 434 -20.49 21.80 14.71
CA GLU A 434 -21.63 21.48 15.58
C GLU A 434 -22.77 20.89 14.74
N LEU A 435 -23.04 19.62 14.95
CA LEU A 435 -24.18 18.90 14.39
C LEU A 435 -25.31 18.90 15.41
N SER A 436 -26.54 19.02 14.93
CA SER A 436 -27.69 18.88 15.83
C SER A 436 -27.81 17.43 16.31
N GLU A 437 -28.28 17.25 17.55
CA GLU A 437 -28.53 15.91 18.10
C GLU A 437 -29.50 15.09 17.23
N GLU A 438 -30.49 15.74 16.64
CA GLU A 438 -31.45 15.12 15.72
C GLU A 438 -30.75 14.59 14.46
N THR A 439 -29.83 15.36 13.86
CA THR A 439 -29.04 14.90 12.72
C THR A 439 -28.22 13.67 13.07
N VAL A 440 -27.56 13.69 14.23
CA VAL A 440 -26.75 12.54 14.69
C VAL A 440 -27.63 11.31 14.89
N ARG A 441 -28.78 11.43 15.59
CA ARG A 441 -29.72 10.31 15.80
C ARG A 441 -30.26 9.77 14.49
N THR A 442 -30.61 10.64 13.53
CA THR A 442 -31.10 10.22 12.21
C THR A 442 -30.03 9.40 11.47
N ILE A 443 -28.77 9.83 11.52
CA ILE A 443 -27.65 9.11 10.89
C ILE A 443 -27.43 7.76 11.58
N LEU A 444 -27.45 7.70 12.92
CA LEU A 444 -27.28 6.46 13.67
C LEU A 444 -28.40 5.46 13.36
N ASP A 445 -29.65 5.89 13.33
CA ASP A 445 -30.79 5.06 12.93
C ASP A 445 -30.65 4.56 11.50
N ALA A 446 -30.27 5.43 10.58
CA ALA A 446 -30.03 5.06 9.18
C ALA A 446 -28.90 4.02 9.01
N LEU A 447 -27.90 4.02 9.92
CA LEU A 447 -26.81 3.04 9.98
C LEU A 447 -27.14 1.79 10.79
N GLU A 448 -28.40 1.62 11.22
CA GLU A 448 -28.86 0.49 12.05
C GLU A 448 -28.19 0.44 13.45
N VAL A 449 -27.62 1.56 13.93
CA VAL A 449 -27.03 1.69 15.26
C VAL A 449 -28.12 2.00 16.28
N LYS A 450 -28.31 1.15 17.28
CA LYS A 450 -29.30 1.32 18.30
C LYS A 450 -28.79 2.19 19.44
N ILE A 451 -29.56 3.17 19.89
CA ILE A 451 -29.30 3.92 21.11
C ILE A 451 -29.99 3.20 22.25
N LEU A 452 -29.21 2.62 23.18
CA LEU A 452 -29.72 1.82 24.31
C LEU A 452 -30.08 2.72 25.49
N ALA A 453 -29.33 3.76 25.75
CA ALA A 453 -29.51 4.72 26.82
C ALA A 453 -28.91 6.08 26.47
N GLU A 454 -29.39 7.12 27.15
CA GLU A 454 -28.86 8.48 27.00
C GLU A 454 -28.91 9.20 28.34
N HIS A 455 -27.77 9.79 28.76
CA HIS A 455 -27.64 10.57 29.98
C HIS A 455 -26.59 11.71 29.78
N ASP A 456 -26.93 12.92 30.17
CA ASP A 456 -26.02 14.09 30.20
C ASP A 456 -25.24 14.32 28.89
N GLY A 457 -25.90 14.13 27.74
CA GLY A 457 -25.29 14.32 26.42
C GLY A 457 -24.33 13.19 25.98
N VAL A 458 -24.39 12.03 26.64
CA VAL A 458 -23.70 10.79 26.28
C VAL A 458 -24.71 9.73 25.93
N MET A 459 -24.54 9.09 24.78
CA MET A 459 -25.35 7.95 24.32
C MET A 459 -24.59 6.65 24.55
N THR A 460 -25.24 5.63 25.12
CA THR A 460 -24.77 4.25 25.03
C THR A 460 -25.36 3.64 23.78
N VAL A 461 -24.51 3.24 22.83
CA VAL A 461 -24.92 2.69 21.54
C VAL A 461 -24.62 1.20 21.40
N ALA A 462 -25.36 0.53 20.52
CA ALA A 462 -25.14 -0.87 20.12
C ALA A 462 -24.98 -0.92 18.60
N VAL A 463 -23.78 -1.23 18.14
CA VAL A 463 -23.42 -1.31 16.73
C VAL A 463 -23.50 -2.77 16.25
N PRO A 464 -24.19 -3.06 15.14
CA PRO A 464 -24.31 -4.41 14.61
C PRO A 464 -22.95 -5.05 14.28
N PRO A 465 -22.75 -6.35 14.52
CA PRO A 465 -21.43 -6.99 14.38
C PRO A 465 -20.97 -7.18 12.92
N TYR A 466 -21.81 -6.92 11.92
CA TYR A 466 -21.36 -6.86 10.54
C TYR A 466 -20.46 -5.65 10.26
N ARG A 467 -20.51 -4.62 11.12
CA ARG A 467 -19.56 -3.50 11.15
C ARG A 467 -18.37 -3.89 12.03
N VAL A 468 -17.53 -4.76 11.50
CA VAL A 468 -16.40 -5.39 12.23
C VAL A 468 -15.37 -4.39 12.75
N ASP A 469 -15.30 -3.21 12.18
CA ASP A 469 -14.37 -2.13 12.44
C ASP A 469 -14.89 -1.10 13.46
N VAL A 470 -16.21 -0.98 13.63
CA VAL A 470 -16.83 0.08 14.47
C VAL A 470 -17.00 -0.41 15.90
N GLN A 471 -15.92 -0.30 16.68
CA GLN A 471 -15.88 -0.81 18.06
C GLN A 471 -15.62 0.27 19.10
N ARG A 472 -15.39 1.53 18.69
CA ARG A 472 -15.06 2.66 19.56
C ARG A 472 -15.79 3.93 19.10
N GLU A 473 -15.87 4.89 20.02
CA GLU A 473 -16.44 6.20 19.76
C GLU A 473 -15.89 6.86 18.48
N ALA A 474 -14.56 6.81 18.30
CA ALA A 474 -13.92 7.44 17.13
C ALA A 474 -14.35 6.81 15.80
N ASP A 475 -14.54 5.48 15.78
CA ASP A 475 -14.96 4.74 14.58
C ASP A 475 -16.40 5.12 14.20
N LEU A 476 -17.27 5.29 15.20
CA LEU A 476 -18.66 5.72 14.97
C LEU A 476 -18.74 7.19 14.53
N ILE A 477 -17.87 8.06 15.06
CA ILE A 477 -17.78 9.46 14.62
C ILE A 477 -17.36 9.53 13.15
N GLU A 478 -16.44 8.68 12.69
CA GLU A 478 -16.10 8.56 11.27
C GLU A 478 -17.33 8.20 10.43
N ASP A 479 -18.13 7.21 10.86
CA ASP A 479 -19.35 6.83 10.17
C ASP A 479 -20.39 7.95 10.12
N ILE A 480 -20.58 8.67 11.21
CA ILE A 480 -21.45 9.85 11.24
C ILE A 480 -20.97 10.88 10.21
N LEU A 481 -19.66 11.16 10.17
CA LEU A 481 -19.09 12.17 9.31
C LEU A 481 -19.16 11.79 7.83
N ARG A 482 -18.91 10.52 7.47
CA ARG A 482 -19.00 10.07 6.07
C ARG A 482 -20.44 10.14 5.53
N ILE A 483 -21.45 9.79 6.35
CA ILE A 483 -22.86 9.90 5.95
C ILE A 483 -23.31 11.37 5.92
N TYR A 484 -22.90 12.19 6.90
CA TYR A 484 -23.11 13.62 6.88
C TYR A 484 -22.50 14.27 5.62
N GLY A 485 -21.32 13.83 5.24
CA GLY A 485 -20.50 14.30 4.12
C GLY A 485 -19.36 15.21 4.55
N TYR A 486 -18.13 14.81 4.24
CA TYR A 486 -16.92 15.57 4.54
C TYR A 486 -16.95 16.99 3.94
N ASN A 487 -17.51 17.13 2.72
CA ASN A 487 -17.60 18.39 2.02
C ASN A 487 -18.59 19.40 2.66
N ASN A 488 -19.42 18.95 3.59
CA ASN A 488 -20.39 19.78 4.32
C ASN A 488 -19.77 20.40 5.59
N VAL A 489 -18.50 20.10 5.87
CA VAL A 489 -17.75 20.72 6.98
C VAL A 489 -16.95 21.90 6.45
N GLU A 490 -17.32 23.11 6.90
CA GLU A 490 -16.67 24.33 6.45
C GLU A 490 -15.23 24.41 6.97
N ILE A 491 -14.32 24.83 6.11
CA ILE A 491 -12.94 25.15 6.51
C ILE A 491 -12.94 26.51 7.21
N PRO A 492 -12.59 26.58 8.52
CA PRO A 492 -12.61 27.84 9.25
C PRO A 492 -11.56 28.80 8.69
N ALA A 493 -11.92 30.09 8.56
CA ALA A 493 -10.99 31.12 8.12
C ALA A 493 -9.82 31.37 9.10
N ARG A 494 -9.91 30.85 10.33
CA ARG A 494 -8.90 31.03 11.38
C ARG A 494 -8.58 29.69 12.04
N VAL A 495 -7.30 29.38 12.14
CA VAL A 495 -6.81 28.26 12.93
C VAL A 495 -6.66 28.70 14.39
N ARG A 496 -7.27 27.95 15.32
CA ARG A 496 -7.05 28.10 16.76
C ARG A 496 -6.19 26.94 17.22
N SER A 497 -4.94 27.22 17.57
CA SER A 497 -4.06 26.19 18.09
C SER A 497 -3.27 26.70 19.29
N THR A 498 -2.92 25.79 20.18
CA THR A 498 -1.96 26.08 21.24
C THR A 498 -0.57 26.15 20.61
N LEU A 499 0.14 27.24 20.82
CA LEU A 499 1.52 27.35 20.36
C LEU A 499 2.40 26.47 21.24
N SER A 500 3.04 25.50 20.64
CA SER A 500 4.11 24.74 21.27
C SER A 500 5.46 25.34 20.86
N TYR A 501 6.30 25.62 21.85
CA TYR A 501 7.66 26.08 21.56
C TYR A 501 8.58 24.86 21.39
N ALA A 502 9.21 24.77 20.22
CA ALA A 502 10.24 23.77 19.99
C ALA A 502 11.39 23.93 21.01
N PRO A 503 11.96 22.82 21.52
CA PRO A 503 13.14 22.86 22.40
C PRO A 503 14.27 23.63 21.73
N LYS A 504 14.93 24.50 22.49
CA LYS A 504 16.14 25.19 21.99
C LYS A 504 17.40 24.43 22.39
N PRO A 505 18.43 24.38 21.53
CA PRO A 505 18.46 24.88 20.15
C PRO A 505 17.57 24.04 19.23
N ASP A 506 16.95 24.71 18.25
CA ASP A 506 16.17 24.05 17.20
C ASP A 506 17.10 23.22 16.31
N ARG A 507 16.90 21.90 16.31
CA ARG A 507 17.70 20.94 15.55
C ARG A 507 17.66 21.23 14.05
N ASN A 508 16.47 21.49 13.49
CA ASN A 508 16.32 21.73 12.05
C ASN A 508 17.07 22.99 11.61
N ARG A 509 17.02 24.04 12.43
CA ARG A 509 17.80 25.26 12.17
C ARG A 509 19.29 24.99 12.18
N LEU A 510 19.80 24.13 13.07
CA LEU A 510 21.21 23.76 13.11
C LEU A 510 21.60 22.87 11.94
N VAL A 511 20.71 21.95 11.50
CA VAL A 511 20.91 21.17 10.25
C VAL A 511 21.02 22.11 9.06
N ASN A 512 20.08 23.04 8.89
CA ASN A 512 20.13 24.01 7.79
C ASN A 512 21.40 24.88 7.85
N LEU A 513 21.81 25.31 9.03
CA LEU A 513 23.06 26.08 9.21
C LEU A 513 24.31 25.31 8.71
N ALA A 514 24.36 24.01 8.96
CA ALA A 514 25.44 23.16 8.47
C ALA A 514 25.30 22.86 6.98
N ALA A 515 24.07 22.60 6.50
CA ALA A 515 23.80 22.36 5.08
C ALA A 515 24.15 23.58 4.22
N ASP A 516 23.70 24.78 4.59
CA ASP A 516 24.03 26.04 3.89
C ASP A 516 25.55 26.26 3.85
N PHE A 517 26.22 26.04 4.98
CA PHE A 517 27.68 26.16 5.06
C PHE A 517 28.41 25.23 4.08
N LEU A 518 27.94 23.98 3.94
CA LEU A 518 28.55 23.00 3.03
C LEU A 518 28.18 23.32 1.56
N THR A 519 26.92 23.62 1.29
CA THR A 519 26.44 23.97 -0.07
C THR A 519 27.15 25.21 -0.61
N ASP A 520 27.37 26.26 0.21
CA ASP A 520 28.13 27.48 -0.17
C ASP A 520 29.58 27.19 -0.56
N ARG A 521 30.12 26.02 -0.19
CA ARG A 521 31.47 25.54 -0.52
C ARG A 521 31.49 24.52 -1.65
N GLY A 522 30.37 24.38 -2.36
CA GLY A 522 30.22 23.50 -3.52
C GLY A 522 30.00 22.03 -3.17
N PHE A 523 29.52 21.72 -1.97
CA PHE A 523 29.08 20.37 -1.63
C PHE A 523 27.64 20.15 -2.07
N THR A 524 27.35 18.97 -2.57
CA THR A 524 25.99 18.53 -2.93
C THR A 524 25.43 17.64 -1.83
N GLU A 525 24.20 17.94 -1.40
CA GLU A 525 23.49 17.07 -0.48
C GLU A 525 23.02 15.82 -1.20
N ILE A 526 23.19 14.68 -0.56
CA ILE A 526 22.58 13.42 -0.97
C ILE A 526 21.65 12.91 0.14
N MET A 527 20.69 12.10 -0.25
CA MET A 527 19.77 11.43 0.66
C MET A 527 19.67 9.97 0.26
N SER A 528 20.23 9.11 1.11
CA SER A 528 20.27 7.67 0.89
C SER A 528 19.21 6.94 1.70
N ASN A 529 18.88 5.72 1.28
CA ASN A 529 18.01 4.83 2.04
C ASN A 529 18.68 4.44 3.37
N SER A 530 17.89 4.33 4.44
CA SER A 530 18.37 3.78 5.71
C SER A 530 18.66 2.28 5.65
N LEU A 531 18.06 1.55 4.68
CA LEU A 531 18.36 0.16 4.39
C LEU A 531 19.62 0.04 3.54
N THR A 532 20.44 -0.99 3.83
CA THR A 532 21.69 -1.27 3.14
C THR A 532 21.99 -2.77 3.15
N LYS A 533 23.11 -3.16 2.52
CA LYS A 533 23.57 -4.55 2.45
C LYS A 533 24.20 -4.98 3.76
N GLY A 534 23.71 -6.04 4.38
CA GLY A 534 24.33 -6.66 5.54
C GLY A 534 25.75 -7.15 5.26
N ALA A 535 26.04 -7.58 4.03
CA ALA A 535 27.37 -8.03 3.61
C ALA A 535 28.49 -6.98 3.77
N TYR A 536 28.18 -5.70 3.77
CA TYR A 536 29.17 -4.65 4.04
C TYR A 536 29.76 -4.73 5.46
N TYR A 537 28.99 -5.23 6.41
CA TYR A 537 29.38 -5.32 7.81
C TYR A 537 30.04 -6.65 8.18
N GLU A 538 30.07 -7.64 7.25
CA GLU A 538 30.68 -8.93 7.50
C GLU A 538 32.19 -8.80 7.71
N GLY A 539 32.66 -9.26 8.87
CA GLY A 539 34.06 -9.21 9.28
C GLY A 539 34.59 -7.80 9.54
N LEU A 540 33.72 -6.79 9.76
CA LEU A 540 34.12 -5.50 10.29
C LEU A 540 34.23 -5.58 11.82
N THR A 541 35.29 -4.94 12.36
CA THR A 541 35.48 -4.77 13.81
C THR A 541 34.92 -3.43 14.30
N SER A 542 34.96 -2.37 13.45
CA SER A 542 34.45 -1.05 13.80
C SER A 542 32.91 -1.00 13.87
N TYR A 543 32.24 -1.77 13.00
CA TYR A 543 30.79 -1.90 12.94
C TYR A 543 30.41 -3.38 12.75
N PRO A 544 30.43 -4.19 13.82
CA PRO A 544 30.16 -5.62 13.73
C PRO A 544 28.77 -5.95 13.18
N ALA A 545 28.67 -7.01 12.37
CA ALA A 545 27.41 -7.45 11.74
C ALA A 545 26.33 -7.86 12.76
N GLU A 546 26.73 -8.26 13.97
CA GLU A 546 25.86 -8.61 15.10
C GLU A 546 25.09 -7.40 15.66
N HIS A 547 25.61 -6.20 15.47
CA HIS A 547 24.96 -4.95 15.85
C HIS A 547 24.03 -4.39 14.77
N CYS A 548 23.86 -5.07 13.63
CA CYS A 548 22.91 -4.67 12.60
C CYS A 548 21.47 -4.93 13.05
N VAL A 549 20.60 -3.96 12.83
CA VAL A 549 19.15 -4.15 12.88
C VAL A 549 18.73 -4.85 11.59
N ARG A 550 18.34 -6.12 11.68
CA ARG A 550 17.96 -6.94 10.53
C ARG A 550 16.48 -6.81 10.21
N ILE A 551 16.16 -6.75 8.92
CA ILE A 551 14.77 -6.72 8.44
C ILE A 551 14.24 -8.15 8.36
N LEU A 552 13.05 -8.40 8.89
CA LEU A 552 12.44 -9.73 8.94
C LEU A 552 12.10 -10.25 7.52
N ASN A 553 11.51 -9.39 6.68
CA ASN A 553 11.11 -9.72 5.32
C ASN A 553 11.70 -8.69 4.34
N PRO A 554 13.02 -8.74 4.05
CA PRO A 554 13.63 -7.76 3.17
C PRO A 554 13.16 -7.95 1.73
N LEU A 555 12.99 -6.84 1.01
CA LEU A 555 12.64 -6.85 -0.42
C LEU A 555 13.75 -7.46 -1.29
N SER A 556 15.01 -7.32 -0.85
CA SER A 556 16.18 -7.90 -1.51
C SER A 556 17.32 -8.13 -0.52
N ALA A 557 18.31 -8.92 -0.91
CA ALA A 557 19.55 -9.11 -0.14
C ALA A 557 20.35 -7.81 0.02
N ASP A 558 20.14 -6.85 -0.88
CA ASP A 558 20.82 -5.55 -0.88
C ASP A 558 20.19 -4.53 0.10
N LEU A 559 19.01 -4.84 0.66
CA LEU A 559 18.25 -3.97 1.56
C LEU A 559 17.78 -4.75 2.80
N ASN A 560 18.68 -5.52 3.42
CA ASN A 560 18.32 -6.49 4.46
C ASN A 560 18.67 -6.05 5.89
N VAL A 561 19.40 -4.93 6.06
CA VAL A 561 19.73 -4.34 7.37
C VAL A 561 19.57 -2.83 7.36
N LEU A 562 19.39 -2.22 8.55
CA LEU A 562 19.55 -0.78 8.73
C LEU A 562 21.03 -0.43 8.90
N ARG A 563 21.45 0.71 8.33
CA ARG A 563 22.84 1.18 8.32
C ARG A 563 23.35 1.55 9.70
N GLN A 564 24.60 1.14 10.04
CA GLN A 564 25.31 1.57 11.24
C GLN A 564 26.16 2.83 11.00
N THR A 565 26.51 3.14 9.77
CA THR A 565 27.26 4.32 9.32
C THR A 565 26.72 4.81 7.98
N LEU A 566 26.90 6.08 7.68
CA LEU A 566 26.56 6.69 6.38
C LEU A 566 27.59 6.37 5.28
N LEU A 567 28.75 5.78 5.64
CA LEU A 567 29.87 5.55 4.74
C LEU A 567 29.48 4.73 3.50
N PHE A 568 28.85 3.56 3.69
CA PHE A 568 28.58 2.65 2.56
C PHE A 568 27.62 3.25 1.53
N ASN A 569 26.54 3.90 2.00
CA ASN A 569 25.62 4.59 1.10
C ASN A 569 26.27 5.77 0.36
N MET A 570 27.16 6.52 1.05
CA MET A 570 27.96 7.57 0.43
C MET A 570 28.89 7.01 -0.65
N MET A 571 29.51 5.86 -0.37
CA MET A 571 30.36 5.17 -1.34
C MET A 571 29.60 4.64 -2.54
N GLU A 572 28.38 4.14 -2.38
CA GLU A 572 27.48 3.75 -3.48
C GLU A 572 27.11 4.96 -4.35
N ALA A 573 26.82 6.11 -3.73
CA ALA A 573 26.57 7.36 -4.46
C ALA A 573 27.82 7.82 -5.26
N ILE A 574 29.01 7.71 -4.69
CA ILE A 574 30.27 8.01 -5.37
C ILE A 574 30.47 7.04 -6.54
N GLN A 575 30.30 5.74 -6.33
CA GLN A 575 30.42 4.72 -7.37
C GLN A 575 29.48 4.99 -8.55
N LEU A 576 28.23 5.31 -8.25
CA LEU A 576 27.22 5.65 -9.26
C LEU A 576 27.64 6.83 -10.13
N ASN A 577 28.20 7.88 -9.53
CA ASN A 577 28.64 9.08 -10.23
C ASN A 577 29.93 8.83 -11.02
N VAL A 578 30.91 8.15 -10.43
CA VAL A 578 32.17 7.81 -11.10
C VAL A 578 31.92 6.96 -12.35
N ASN A 579 31.00 6.00 -12.28
CA ASN A 579 30.59 5.17 -13.43
C ASN A 579 29.95 6.01 -14.55
N ARG A 580 29.36 7.17 -14.20
CA ARG A 580 28.82 8.16 -15.15
C ARG A 580 29.82 9.24 -15.57
N LYS A 581 31.10 9.04 -15.26
CA LYS A 581 32.20 9.98 -15.57
C LYS A 581 32.19 11.28 -14.76
N ASN A 582 31.45 11.33 -13.67
CA ASN A 582 31.46 12.41 -12.69
C ASN A 582 32.37 12.00 -11.52
N GLY A 583 33.68 12.20 -11.63
CA GLY A 583 34.65 11.71 -10.65
C GLY A 583 35.03 12.72 -9.56
N ASP A 584 34.79 14.01 -9.77
CA ASP A 584 35.18 15.10 -8.88
C ASP A 584 33.98 15.49 -8.01
N LEU A 585 33.92 14.93 -6.81
CA LEU A 585 32.75 15.00 -5.97
C LEU A 585 33.03 15.58 -4.58
N LYS A 586 32.12 16.43 -4.13
CA LYS A 586 32.00 16.95 -2.76
C LYS A 586 30.58 16.70 -2.31
N LEU A 587 30.37 15.69 -1.45
CA LEU A 587 29.05 15.22 -1.05
C LEU A 587 28.88 15.35 0.46
N TYR A 588 27.63 15.55 0.90
CA TYR A 588 27.26 15.43 2.31
C TYR A 588 25.86 14.82 2.48
N GLU A 589 25.64 14.19 3.63
CA GLU A 589 24.38 13.57 3.99
C GLU A 589 24.10 13.71 5.49
N PHE A 590 22.87 14.10 5.83
CA PHE A 590 22.34 13.94 7.18
C PHE A 590 21.49 12.69 7.24
N GLY A 591 21.71 11.84 8.25
CA GLY A 591 20.91 10.63 8.39
C GLY A 591 21.03 9.95 9.74
N ASN A 592 20.04 9.13 10.06
CA ASN A 592 20.09 8.25 11.21
C ASN A 592 20.95 7.01 10.89
N CYS A 593 21.68 6.57 11.90
CA CYS A 593 22.37 5.28 11.97
C CYS A 593 21.78 4.47 13.11
N TYR A 594 21.71 3.16 12.95
CA TYR A 594 20.92 2.27 13.80
C TYR A 594 21.79 1.14 14.36
N PHE A 595 21.54 0.77 15.62
CA PHE A 595 22.33 -0.24 16.32
C PHE A 595 21.41 -1.18 17.09
N TYR A 596 21.80 -2.45 17.11
CA TYR A 596 21.19 -3.50 17.90
C TYR A 596 22.15 -3.99 18.97
N ASP A 597 21.67 -4.14 20.20
CA ASP A 597 22.43 -4.64 21.35
C ASP A 597 21.69 -5.85 21.94
N ALA A 598 22.16 -7.04 21.62
CA ALA A 598 21.57 -8.29 22.05
C ALA A 598 21.53 -8.44 23.59
N SER A 599 22.44 -7.79 24.33
CA SER A 599 22.49 -7.88 25.78
C SER A 599 21.30 -7.27 26.50
N LYS A 600 20.56 -6.39 25.81
CA LYS A 600 19.37 -5.71 26.32
C LYS A 600 18.07 -6.41 25.95
N ARG A 601 18.14 -7.58 25.31
CA ARG A 601 16.97 -8.36 24.92
C ARG A 601 16.32 -9.01 26.14
N GLY A 602 14.98 -9.01 26.20
CA GLY A 602 14.21 -9.66 27.27
C GLY A 602 13.93 -8.79 28.49
N GLY A 603 14.26 -7.50 28.46
CA GLY A 603 13.84 -6.52 29.45
C GLY A 603 12.37 -6.09 29.29
N GLU A 604 11.85 -5.35 30.26
CA GLU A 604 10.45 -4.83 30.23
C GLU A 604 10.13 -3.96 29.01
N GLN A 605 11.12 -3.31 28.43
CA GLN A 605 10.95 -2.46 27.25
C GLN A 605 11.37 -3.22 25.99
N ALA A 606 10.41 -3.50 25.12
CA ALA A 606 10.62 -4.23 23.87
C ALA A 606 11.65 -3.55 22.93
N LEU A 607 11.78 -2.24 22.95
CA LEU A 607 12.70 -1.46 22.13
C LEU A 607 14.08 -1.20 22.79
N ALA A 608 14.33 -1.64 24.02
CA ALA A 608 15.60 -1.43 24.70
C ALA A 608 16.85 -1.92 23.92
N PRO A 609 16.78 -3.02 23.13
CA PRO A 609 17.91 -3.47 22.32
C PRO A 609 18.28 -2.55 21.15
N TYR A 610 17.39 -1.65 20.75
CA TYR A 610 17.56 -0.80 19.57
C TYR A 610 17.95 0.62 19.98
N SER A 611 18.90 1.20 19.25
CA SER A 611 19.26 2.60 19.40
C SER A 611 19.53 3.24 18.06
N GLU A 612 19.35 4.55 17.98
CA GLU A 612 19.63 5.34 16.79
C GLU A 612 20.37 6.62 17.15
N GLY A 613 21.13 7.15 16.19
CA GLY A 613 21.84 8.40 16.33
C GLY A 613 21.91 9.15 15.01
N TYR A 614 21.70 10.44 15.08
CA TYR A 614 21.73 11.29 13.90
C TYR A 614 23.15 11.75 13.58
N ARG A 615 23.56 11.54 12.35
CA ARG A 615 24.92 11.78 11.86
C ARG A 615 24.92 12.77 10.71
N LEU A 616 26.05 13.46 10.54
CA LEU A 616 26.41 14.17 9.33
C LEU A 616 27.64 13.49 8.72
N ALA A 617 27.52 12.99 7.51
CA ALA A 617 28.65 12.51 6.71
C ALA A 617 29.04 13.54 5.67
N VAL A 618 30.36 13.65 5.40
CA VAL A 618 30.88 14.47 4.31
C VAL A 618 32.00 13.68 3.61
N ALA A 619 32.00 13.70 2.30
CA ALA A 619 33.01 13.04 1.48
C ALA A 619 33.56 13.96 0.40
N VAL A 620 34.86 13.80 0.10
CA VAL A 620 35.51 14.42 -1.04
C VAL A 620 36.33 13.40 -1.80
N THR A 621 36.31 13.49 -3.13
CA THR A 621 37.10 12.62 -4.03
C THR A 621 37.38 13.33 -5.34
N GLY A 622 38.41 12.88 -6.09
CA GLY A 622 38.79 13.46 -7.37
C GLY A 622 39.53 14.75 -7.24
N LEU A 623 39.27 15.74 -8.06
CA LEU A 623 39.93 17.03 -8.06
C LEU A 623 39.27 18.00 -7.07
N ALA A 624 40.04 18.70 -6.30
CA ALA A 624 39.58 19.81 -5.45
C ALA A 624 39.36 21.07 -6.28
N THR A 625 40.17 21.24 -7.32
CA THR A 625 40.09 22.35 -8.27
C THR A 625 40.29 21.82 -9.69
N GLU A 626 39.35 22.18 -10.57
CA GLU A 626 39.42 21.81 -11.97
C GLU A 626 40.61 22.51 -12.68
N THR A 627 41.16 21.83 -13.67
CA THR A 627 42.24 22.38 -14.50
C THR A 627 41.72 23.56 -15.33
N SER A 628 42.39 24.70 -15.20
CA SER A 628 42.14 25.85 -16.04
C SER A 628 43.45 26.46 -16.54
N TRP A 629 43.34 27.45 -17.42
CA TRP A 629 44.53 28.11 -18.02
C TRP A 629 45.45 28.78 -16.96
N ASN A 630 44.92 29.15 -15.80
CA ASN A 630 45.62 29.88 -14.75
C ASN A 630 45.72 29.10 -13.43
N VAL A 631 45.12 27.93 -13.31
CA VAL A 631 45.17 27.11 -12.11
C VAL A 631 45.51 25.67 -12.45
N LYS A 632 46.53 25.13 -11.74
CA LYS A 632 46.87 23.70 -11.85
C LYS A 632 45.86 22.85 -11.13
N ALA A 633 45.59 21.67 -11.70
CA ALA A 633 44.76 20.67 -11.04
C ALA A 633 45.31 20.28 -9.66
N GLU A 634 44.49 20.32 -8.65
CA GLU A 634 44.83 19.80 -7.34
C GLU A 634 43.86 18.67 -6.98
N HIS A 635 44.40 17.53 -6.57
CA HIS A 635 43.56 16.44 -6.05
C HIS A 635 43.09 16.76 -4.63
N THR A 636 41.90 16.27 -4.32
CA THR A 636 41.39 16.27 -2.92
C THR A 636 42.38 15.51 -2.02
N SER A 637 42.46 15.93 -0.78
CA SER A 637 43.33 15.33 0.22
C SER A 637 42.61 15.24 1.57
N PHE A 638 43.25 14.56 2.51
CA PHE A 638 42.81 14.56 3.91
C PHE A 638 42.67 15.99 4.45
N PHE A 639 43.64 16.89 4.08
CA PHE A 639 43.60 18.28 4.53
C PHE A 639 42.46 19.10 3.92
N THR A 640 42.07 18.79 2.69
CA THR A 640 40.88 19.40 2.06
C THR A 640 39.62 19.15 2.93
N LEU A 641 39.40 17.90 3.35
CA LEU A 641 38.26 17.55 4.17
C LEU A 641 38.40 18.07 5.61
N ARG A 642 39.61 17.99 6.17
CA ARG A 642 39.90 18.52 7.51
C ARG A 642 39.63 20.01 7.64
N ALA A 643 40.02 20.82 6.64
CA ALA A 643 39.69 22.25 6.62
C ALA A 643 38.18 22.52 6.66
N VAL A 644 37.40 21.73 5.94
CA VAL A 644 35.92 21.81 5.98
C VAL A 644 35.41 21.46 7.38
N ALA A 645 35.90 20.38 7.97
CA ALA A 645 35.52 19.94 9.32
C ALA A 645 35.83 21.03 10.37
N GLU A 646 37.03 21.60 10.32
CA GLU A 646 37.46 22.66 11.22
C GLU A 646 36.58 23.91 11.11
N LEU A 647 36.32 24.36 9.89
CA LEU A 647 35.48 25.53 9.64
C LEU A 647 34.01 25.27 10.04
N LEU A 648 33.50 24.06 9.82
CA LEU A 648 32.16 23.67 10.25
C LEU A 648 32.04 23.70 11.78
N LEU A 649 32.98 23.09 12.51
CA LEU A 649 32.99 23.10 13.96
C LEU A 649 33.08 24.51 14.53
N ARG A 650 33.94 25.36 13.92
CA ARG A 650 34.05 26.80 14.26
C ARG A 650 32.70 27.53 14.07
N ARG A 651 31.96 27.21 13.00
CA ARG A 651 30.64 27.78 12.76
C ARG A 651 29.65 27.48 13.91
N PHE A 652 29.85 26.34 14.59
CA PHE A 652 29.11 25.96 15.79
C PHE A 652 29.76 26.41 17.10
N GLY A 653 30.81 27.21 17.03
CA GLY A 653 31.52 27.75 18.21
C GLY A 653 32.44 26.73 18.89
N ILE A 654 32.82 25.68 18.21
CA ILE A 654 33.76 24.66 18.70
C ILE A 654 35.13 24.91 18.07
N ASP A 655 36.14 25.23 18.90
CA ASP A 655 37.51 25.25 18.45
C ASP A 655 38.05 23.84 18.39
N ILE A 656 38.49 23.40 17.20
CA ILE A 656 39.05 22.07 16.96
C ILE A 656 40.21 21.75 17.92
N TYR A 657 40.94 22.77 18.35
CA TYR A 657 42.07 22.63 19.28
C TYR A 657 41.65 22.35 20.72
N THR A 658 40.36 22.47 21.06
CA THR A 658 39.81 22.04 22.37
C THR A 658 39.41 20.57 22.37
N LEU A 659 39.37 19.93 21.21
CA LEU A 659 39.04 18.53 21.08
C LEU A 659 40.27 17.65 21.36
N LYS A 660 40.05 16.51 22.01
CA LYS A 660 41.08 15.48 22.10
C LYS A 660 41.15 14.77 20.73
N CYS A 661 42.30 14.89 20.08
CA CYS A 661 42.53 14.27 18.76
C CYS A 661 43.47 13.07 18.93
N GLU A 662 43.00 11.90 18.47
CA GLU A 662 43.78 10.64 18.57
C GLU A 662 43.76 9.93 17.21
N THR A 663 44.80 9.17 16.93
CA THR A 663 44.83 8.28 15.78
C THR A 663 43.79 7.20 15.98
N LEU A 664 42.94 7.00 14.96
CA LEU A 664 41.90 5.98 14.96
C LEU A 664 42.39 4.76 14.16
N ASP A 665 42.55 3.64 14.86
CA ASP A 665 42.74 2.35 14.19
C ASP A 665 41.38 1.78 13.84
N SER A 666 41.11 1.62 12.55
CA SER A 666 39.81 1.23 12.04
C SER A 666 39.95 0.50 10.71
N ASP A 667 39.17 -0.56 10.54
CA ASP A 667 39.10 -1.28 9.26
C ASP A 667 38.36 -0.52 8.14
N LEU A 668 37.71 0.61 8.48
CA LEU A 668 37.06 1.49 7.48
C LEU A 668 38.05 2.46 6.83
N PHE A 669 39.15 2.79 7.51
CA PHE A 669 40.10 3.78 7.04
C PHE A 669 41.51 3.19 6.92
N SER A 670 42.31 3.72 5.97
CA SER A 670 43.75 3.46 5.92
C SER A 670 44.50 4.32 6.92
N GLU A 671 44.04 5.54 7.09
CA GLU A 671 44.55 6.53 8.06
C GLU A 671 43.37 7.37 8.53
N ALA A 672 43.22 7.53 9.84
CA ALA A 672 42.13 8.30 10.40
C ALA A 672 42.45 8.95 11.75
N LEU A 673 41.69 9.99 12.07
CA LEU A 673 41.68 10.64 13.36
C LEU A 673 40.27 10.57 13.96
N SER A 674 40.21 10.30 15.25
CA SER A 674 38.99 10.50 16.08
C SER A 674 39.17 11.78 16.90
N MET A 675 38.13 12.60 16.95
CA MET A 675 38.09 13.82 17.73
C MET A 675 36.98 13.73 18.75
N SER A 676 37.34 13.83 20.01
CA SER A 676 36.42 13.69 21.15
C SER A 676 36.18 15.01 21.85
N LEU A 677 34.92 15.26 22.24
CA LEU A 677 34.50 16.40 23.07
C LEU A 677 34.00 15.86 24.43
N ASN A 678 34.66 16.30 25.52
CA ASN A 678 34.32 15.88 26.87
C ASN A 678 34.28 14.32 27.03
N GLY A 679 35.26 13.63 26.41
CA GLY A 679 35.39 12.17 26.49
C GLY A 679 34.40 11.39 25.60
N LYS A 680 33.61 12.07 24.76
CA LYS A 680 32.71 11.42 23.79
C LYS A 680 33.18 11.71 22.38
N GLU A 681 33.22 10.70 21.54
CA GLU A 681 33.57 10.84 20.15
C GLU A 681 32.56 11.74 19.41
N LEU A 682 33.08 12.85 18.86
CA LEU A 682 32.31 13.83 18.11
C LEU A 682 32.42 13.58 16.60
N LEU A 683 33.64 13.27 16.13
CA LEU A 683 33.95 13.21 14.70
C LEU A 683 35.01 12.15 14.44
N GLN A 684 34.80 11.35 13.41
CA GLN A 684 35.83 10.53 12.76
C GLN A 684 36.12 11.11 11.36
N ILE A 685 37.38 11.16 10.97
CA ILE A 685 37.81 11.69 9.67
C ILE A 685 39.02 10.90 9.17
N GLY A 686 39.00 10.46 7.91
CA GLY A 686 40.09 9.66 7.38
C GLY A 686 40.05 9.43 5.88
N SER A 687 41.04 8.71 5.39
CA SER A 687 41.11 8.17 4.04
C SER A 687 40.45 6.79 4.03
N VAL A 688 39.45 6.58 3.19
CA VAL A 688 38.70 5.32 3.11
C VAL A 688 39.60 4.17 2.71
N SER A 689 39.56 3.06 3.45
CA SER A 689 40.42 1.90 3.25
C SER A 689 40.23 1.23 1.90
N ALA A 690 41.25 0.53 1.43
CA ALA A 690 41.18 -0.27 0.19
C ALA A 690 40.14 -1.39 0.27
N ARG A 691 39.85 -1.90 1.47
CA ARG A 691 38.79 -2.90 1.73
C ARG A 691 37.44 -2.32 1.39
N VAL A 692 37.07 -1.17 1.97
CA VAL A 692 35.78 -0.53 1.74
C VAL A 692 35.63 -0.10 0.27
N ARG A 693 36.67 0.50 -0.31
CA ARG A 693 36.65 0.90 -1.73
C ARG A 693 36.42 -0.28 -2.68
N ARG A 694 37.05 -1.45 -2.39
CA ARG A 694 36.80 -2.66 -3.18
C ARG A 694 35.38 -3.20 -2.99
N ALA A 695 34.88 -3.19 -1.76
CA ALA A 695 33.51 -3.67 -1.49
C ALA A 695 32.42 -2.83 -2.19
N THR A 696 32.73 -1.57 -2.50
CA THR A 696 31.83 -0.61 -3.15
C THR A 696 32.25 -0.26 -4.59
N ASP A 697 33.22 -0.98 -5.16
CA ASP A 697 33.77 -0.79 -6.51
C ASP A 697 34.21 0.67 -6.83
N VAL A 698 34.81 1.34 -5.86
CA VAL A 698 35.38 2.69 -6.03
C VAL A 698 36.91 2.60 -6.09
N LYS A 699 37.49 2.97 -7.23
CA LYS A 699 38.96 2.87 -7.50
C LYS A 699 39.75 4.06 -6.96
N GLN A 700 39.17 5.25 -7.07
CA GLN A 700 39.86 6.50 -6.68
C GLN A 700 39.90 6.68 -5.15
N PRO A 701 40.83 7.45 -4.64
CA PRO A 701 40.90 7.82 -3.22
C PRO A 701 39.65 8.59 -2.81
N VAL A 702 39.11 8.27 -1.62
CA VAL A 702 37.97 8.97 -1.02
C VAL A 702 38.37 9.36 0.41
N TYR A 703 38.13 10.61 0.74
CA TYR A 703 38.27 11.11 2.11
C TYR A 703 36.88 11.32 2.68
N PHE A 704 36.64 10.79 3.87
CA PHE A 704 35.34 10.73 4.50
C PHE A 704 35.40 11.18 5.95
N MET A 705 34.37 11.88 6.39
CA MET A 705 34.16 12.16 7.80
C MET A 705 32.72 11.84 8.20
N GLU A 706 32.56 11.41 9.44
CA GLU A 706 31.26 11.24 10.07
C GLU A 706 31.22 11.94 11.42
N LEU A 707 30.25 12.86 11.57
CA LEU A 707 30.07 13.70 12.73
C LEU A 707 28.82 13.26 13.52
N ASN A 708 28.93 13.06 14.81
CA ASN A 708 27.81 12.86 15.73
C ASN A 708 27.05 14.17 15.90
N PHE A 709 26.00 14.37 15.06
CA PHE A 709 25.26 15.61 15.03
C PHE A 709 24.43 15.82 16.31
N ASP A 710 23.94 14.76 16.94
CA ASP A 710 23.23 14.86 18.22
C ASP A 710 24.14 15.38 19.34
N LEU A 711 25.39 14.93 19.36
CA LEU A 711 26.38 15.44 20.32
C LEU A 711 26.74 16.90 20.03
N LEU A 712 26.88 17.26 18.75
CA LEU A 712 27.10 18.64 18.33
C LEU A 712 25.96 19.56 18.82
N VAL A 713 24.70 19.19 18.55
CA VAL A 713 23.52 19.95 19.00
C VAL A 713 23.51 20.09 20.54
N LYS A 714 23.80 19.01 21.26
CA LYS A 714 23.90 19.06 22.74
C LYS A 714 24.98 20.03 23.22
N SER A 715 26.11 20.08 22.54
CA SER A 715 27.25 20.95 22.92
C SER A 715 26.94 22.42 22.73
N THR A 716 26.11 22.78 21.74
CA THR A 716 25.76 24.18 21.46
C THR A 716 24.75 24.79 22.45
N ARG A 717 24.09 23.99 23.28
CA ARG A 717 23.05 24.49 24.22
C ARG A 717 23.55 25.56 25.17
N LYS A 718 24.82 25.49 25.58
CA LYS A 718 25.43 26.43 26.52
C LYS A 718 26.29 27.50 25.82
N HIS A 719 26.46 27.41 24.51
CA HIS A 719 27.27 28.36 23.74
C HIS A 719 26.52 29.69 23.62
N ARG A 720 27.22 30.75 24.00
CA ARG A 720 26.74 32.13 23.85
C ARG A 720 27.74 32.87 22.97
N ILE A 721 27.25 33.48 21.93
CA ILE A 721 28.04 34.36 21.08
C ILE A 721 28.14 35.70 21.83
N ALA A 722 29.36 36.09 22.15
CA ALA A 722 29.68 37.39 22.74
C ALA A 722 30.57 38.18 21.76
N ALA A 723 30.22 39.40 21.46
CA ALA A 723 31.07 40.26 20.67
C ALA A 723 32.15 40.83 21.58
N GLU A 724 33.39 40.74 21.18
CA GLU A 724 34.51 41.41 21.83
C GLU A 724 34.98 42.60 21.00
N GLU A 725 35.44 43.64 21.67
CA GLU A 725 36.05 44.75 20.98
C GLU A 725 37.31 44.30 20.22
N LEU A 726 37.47 44.79 19.02
CA LEU A 726 38.70 44.60 18.24
C LEU A 726 39.89 45.27 18.94
N SER A 727 41.02 44.57 18.95
CA SER A 727 42.23 45.14 19.50
C SER A 727 42.63 46.42 18.73
N LYS A 728 42.98 47.47 19.47
CA LYS A 728 43.51 48.72 18.93
C LYS A 728 44.99 48.66 18.67
N TYR A 729 45.66 47.60 19.12
CA TYR A 729 47.11 47.47 19.07
C TYR A 729 47.50 46.37 18.06
N PRO A 730 48.60 46.55 17.32
CA PRO A 730 48.99 45.60 16.28
C PRO A 730 49.47 44.26 16.86
N GLU A 731 49.19 43.21 16.17
CA GLU A 731 49.74 41.88 16.41
C GLU A 731 51.20 41.77 15.97
N VAL A 732 51.92 40.93 16.63
CA VAL A 732 53.32 40.66 16.29
C VAL A 732 53.51 39.21 15.92
N LYS A 733 54.04 38.95 14.74
CA LYS A 733 54.38 37.61 14.24
C LYS A 733 55.85 37.31 14.51
N ARG A 734 56.18 36.12 15.08
CA ARG A 734 57.52 35.58 15.25
C ARG A 734 57.56 34.13 14.87
N ASP A 735 58.64 33.70 14.23
CA ASP A 735 58.81 32.33 13.75
C ASP A 735 59.94 31.63 14.49
N LEU A 736 59.80 30.32 14.70
CA LEU A 736 60.84 29.44 15.22
C LEU A 736 60.92 28.15 14.41
N ALA A 737 62.12 27.75 14.03
CA ALA A 737 62.37 26.42 13.48
C ALA A 737 62.87 25.49 14.61
N LEU A 738 62.11 24.40 14.83
CA LEU A 738 62.36 23.43 15.88
C LEU A 738 62.74 22.08 15.28
N LEU A 739 63.91 21.55 15.65
CA LEU A 739 64.31 20.18 15.39
C LEU A 739 63.79 19.29 16.50
N VAL A 740 62.94 18.33 16.20
CA VAL A 740 62.29 17.45 17.16
C VAL A 740 62.35 15.98 16.72
N ASP A 741 62.10 15.07 17.63
CA ASP A 741 61.90 13.65 17.29
C ASP A 741 60.67 13.49 16.41
N LYS A 742 60.67 12.52 15.49
CA LYS A 742 59.56 12.24 14.61
C LYS A 742 58.24 11.96 15.36
N SER A 743 58.32 11.45 16.58
CA SER A 743 57.19 11.18 17.46
C SER A 743 56.49 12.44 17.99
N VAL A 744 57.18 13.59 18.04
CA VAL A 744 56.65 14.82 18.57
C VAL A 744 55.60 15.40 17.59
N THR A 745 54.41 15.56 18.05
CA THR A 745 53.31 16.11 17.23
C THR A 745 53.27 17.65 17.31
N PHE A 746 52.70 18.30 16.28
CA PHE A 746 52.43 19.72 16.35
C PHE A 746 51.53 20.09 17.52
N SER A 747 50.53 19.25 17.82
CA SER A 747 49.61 19.45 18.96
C SER A 747 50.37 19.55 20.29
N ALA A 748 51.35 18.66 20.51
CA ALA A 748 52.18 18.68 21.72
C ALA A 748 52.98 19.99 21.85
N LEU A 749 53.56 20.49 20.76
CA LEU A 749 54.28 21.76 20.73
C LEU A 749 53.34 22.95 21.00
N ARG A 750 52.17 22.95 20.36
CA ARG A 750 51.14 23.97 20.56
C ARG A 750 50.68 24.02 22.01
N ASP A 751 50.37 22.88 22.59
CA ASP A 751 49.89 22.79 24.00
C ASP A 751 50.97 23.26 24.98
N VAL A 752 52.24 22.95 24.73
CA VAL A 752 53.37 23.51 25.49
C VAL A 752 53.46 25.02 25.35
N ALA A 753 53.25 25.55 24.10
CA ALA A 753 53.28 27.00 23.89
C ALA A 753 52.21 27.72 24.66
N PHE A 754 50.95 27.26 24.58
CA PHE A 754 49.83 27.90 25.30
C PHE A 754 49.91 27.68 26.83
N ALA A 755 50.53 26.58 27.28
CA ALA A 755 50.80 26.40 28.69
C ALA A 755 51.87 27.36 29.24
N ALA A 756 52.90 27.69 28.41
CA ALA A 756 53.98 28.58 28.74
C ALA A 756 53.56 30.06 28.68
N GLU A 757 52.74 30.44 27.68
CA GLU A 757 52.32 31.86 27.55
C GLU A 757 50.81 31.88 27.26
N ARG A 758 50.03 32.31 28.28
CA ARG A 758 48.57 32.32 28.20
C ARG A 758 47.94 33.68 27.90
N LYS A 759 48.75 34.73 28.07
CA LYS A 759 48.22 36.13 28.02
C LYS A 759 48.50 36.79 26.67
N LEU A 760 49.70 36.63 26.14
CA LEU A 760 50.18 37.34 24.96
C LEU A 760 50.11 36.45 23.70
N LEU A 761 50.13 35.13 23.86
CA LEU A 761 50.08 34.19 22.73
C LEU A 761 48.65 34.03 22.21
N LYS A 762 48.39 34.54 21.03
CA LYS A 762 47.09 34.47 20.36
C LYS A 762 46.90 33.20 19.56
N SER A 763 47.93 32.87 18.75
CA SER A 763 47.87 31.65 17.93
C SER A 763 49.27 31.07 17.67
N VAL A 764 49.31 29.77 17.41
CA VAL A 764 50.47 29.02 16.93
C VAL A 764 50.06 28.28 15.66
N SER A 765 50.81 28.45 14.59
CA SER A 765 50.63 27.77 13.34
C SER A 765 51.88 27.07 12.87
N LEU A 766 51.69 25.97 12.15
CA LEU A 766 52.76 25.23 11.50
C LEU A 766 52.73 25.61 10.01
N PHE A 767 53.81 26.16 9.49
CA PHE A 767 53.88 26.60 8.10
C PHE A 767 54.86 25.81 7.24
N ASP A 768 55.80 25.07 7.88
CA ASP A 768 56.67 24.14 7.15
C ASP A 768 57.05 22.93 7.96
N VAL A 769 57.18 21.78 7.30
CA VAL A 769 57.62 20.51 7.87
C VAL A 769 58.70 19.95 6.94
N TYR A 770 59.90 19.84 7.46
CA TYR A 770 60.99 19.27 6.68
C TYR A 770 61.45 17.94 7.29
N GLU A 771 61.40 16.90 6.47
CA GLU A 771 61.91 15.54 6.77
C GLU A 771 62.80 15.11 5.62
N GLY A 772 64.12 15.32 5.72
CA GLY A 772 65.01 15.00 4.62
C GLY A 772 66.43 14.67 5.12
N ASP A 773 67.27 14.25 4.19
CA ASP A 773 68.61 13.72 4.43
C ASP A 773 69.57 14.69 5.12
N LYS A 774 69.21 15.96 5.25
CA LYS A 774 70.02 16.96 5.97
C LYS A 774 69.74 17.03 7.47
N LEU A 775 68.85 16.15 7.97
CA LEU A 775 68.53 16.08 9.38
C LEU A 775 69.13 14.80 10.01
N PRO A 776 69.43 14.78 11.31
CA PRO A 776 69.75 13.54 12.01
C PRO A 776 68.65 12.49 11.88
N GLU A 777 69.05 11.23 11.80
CA GLU A 777 68.09 10.12 11.72
C GLU A 777 67.08 10.15 12.88
N GLY A 778 65.81 9.91 12.60
CA GLY A 778 64.74 9.95 13.59
C GLY A 778 64.24 11.34 13.96
N LYS A 779 64.79 12.40 13.32
CA LYS A 779 64.40 13.79 13.55
C LYS A 779 63.60 14.38 12.42
N LYS A 780 62.77 15.40 12.71
CA LYS A 780 62.13 16.29 11.77
C LYS A 780 62.22 17.73 12.21
N SER A 781 62.07 18.66 11.26
CA SER A 781 62.03 20.11 11.55
C SER A 781 60.64 20.67 11.38
N TYR A 782 60.15 21.32 12.38
CA TYR A 782 58.90 22.10 12.34
C TYR A 782 59.23 23.59 12.32
N ALA A 783 58.68 24.32 11.35
CA ALA A 783 58.69 25.77 11.33
C ALA A 783 57.37 26.31 11.86
N LEU A 784 57.40 26.89 13.03
CA LEU A 784 56.22 27.38 13.75
C LEU A 784 56.18 28.90 13.71
N SER A 785 54.97 29.45 13.52
CA SER A 785 54.70 30.87 13.58
C SER A 785 53.79 31.15 14.81
N PHE A 786 54.23 32.12 15.58
CA PHE A 786 53.56 32.60 16.83
C PHE A 786 53.01 34.01 16.57
N ILE A 787 51.71 34.20 16.81
CA ILE A 787 51.09 35.52 16.84
C ILE A 787 50.93 35.93 18.27
N LEU A 788 51.53 37.07 18.62
CA LEU A 788 51.51 37.70 19.95
C LEU A 788 50.65 38.96 19.89
N GLU A 789 49.78 39.12 20.84
CA GLU A 789 48.91 40.33 20.99
C GLU A 789 48.75 40.72 22.46
N ASP A 790 48.79 42.03 22.70
CA ASP A 790 48.33 42.61 23.98
C ASP A 790 47.18 43.57 23.72
N LYS A 791 46.03 43.27 24.23
CA LYS A 791 44.82 44.09 24.01
C LYS A 791 44.88 45.48 24.68
N SER A 792 45.87 45.71 25.57
CA SER A 792 45.98 46.92 26.35
C SER A 792 47.10 47.88 25.89
N ARG A 793 48.05 47.35 25.09
CA ARG A 793 49.23 48.17 24.64
C ARG A 793 49.95 47.54 23.45
N THR A 794 50.73 48.34 22.77
CA THR A 794 51.67 47.83 21.77
C THR A 794 52.79 47.05 22.44
N LEU A 795 53.12 45.86 21.89
CA LEU A 795 54.16 45.02 22.39
C LEU A 795 55.55 45.63 22.03
N ASP A 796 56.46 45.75 23.04
CA ASP A 796 57.84 46.16 22.85
C ASP A 796 58.74 44.94 22.60
N GLU A 797 59.86 45.13 21.91
CA GLU A 797 60.80 44.05 21.57
C GLU A 797 61.36 43.34 22.80
N LYS A 798 61.44 43.95 23.97
CA LYS A 798 61.87 43.31 25.23
C LYS A 798 60.81 42.29 25.75
N SER A 799 59.55 42.64 25.65
CA SER A 799 58.42 41.73 26.02
C SER A 799 58.34 40.58 25.03
N ILE A 800 58.46 40.85 23.72
CA ILE A 800 58.44 39.84 22.67
C ILE A 800 59.62 38.88 22.88
N GLY A 801 60.84 39.36 23.03
CA GLY A 801 62.02 38.53 23.26
C GLY A 801 61.91 37.65 24.49
N ARG A 802 61.30 38.15 25.58
CA ARG A 802 61.04 37.34 26.79
C ARG A 802 60.11 36.17 26.54
N VAL A 803 59.00 36.44 25.83
CA VAL A 803 58.03 35.37 25.45
C VAL A 803 58.70 34.35 24.58
N MET A 804 59.41 34.77 23.53
CA MET A 804 60.09 33.85 22.61
C MET A 804 61.16 33.03 23.29
N THR A 805 61.96 33.63 24.22
CA THR A 805 62.95 32.89 25.02
C THR A 805 62.29 31.88 25.96
N THR A 806 61.12 32.22 26.54
CA THR A 806 60.37 31.33 27.39
C THR A 806 59.82 30.15 26.61
N LEU A 807 59.21 30.40 25.43
CA LEU A 807 58.72 29.35 24.53
C LEU A 807 59.87 28.40 24.10
N ALA A 808 60.97 28.94 23.67
CA ALA A 808 62.09 28.14 23.23
C ALA A 808 62.60 27.20 24.35
N LYS A 809 62.78 27.72 25.57
CA LYS A 809 63.17 26.93 26.73
C LYS A 809 62.16 25.83 27.12
N GLN A 810 60.85 26.13 26.99
CA GLN A 810 59.80 25.13 27.28
C GLN A 810 59.79 24.06 26.24
N PHE A 811 59.98 24.34 24.96
CA PHE A 811 60.09 23.38 23.87
C PHE A 811 61.27 22.43 24.09
N GLU A 812 62.42 23.02 24.45
CA GLU A 812 63.61 22.22 24.78
C GLU A 812 63.34 21.26 25.96
N GLN A 813 62.80 21.80 27.06
CA GLN A 813 62.58 21.03 28.31
C GLN A 813 61.50 19.94 28.18
N ARG A 814 60.42 20.26 27.53
CA ARG A 814 59.24 19.34 27.47
C ARG A 814 59.13 18.46 26.22
N CYS A 815 59.73 18.91 25.15
CA CYS A 815 59.64 18.22 23.85
C CYS A 815 61.02 17.79 23.31
N GLY A 816 62.11 18.06 24.02
CA GLY A 816 63.48 17.76 23.57
C GLY A 816 63.81 18.49 22.26
N ALA A 817 63.18 19.65 22.03
CA ALA A 817 63.33 20.39 20.78
C ALA A 817 64.65 21.14 20.78
N GLN A 818 65.35 21.24 19.64
CA GLN A 818 66.47 22.07 19.43
C GLN A 818 66.08 23.20 18.49
N ILE A 819 66.42 24.44 18.82
CA ILE A 819 66.19 25.57 17.93
C ILE A 819 67.17 25.48 16.78
N ARG A 820 66.63 25.53 15.57
CA ARG A 820 67.42 25.57 14.36
C ARG A 820 67.60 27.03 13.94
N ALA A 821 68.83 27.47 13.90
CA ALA A 821 69.23 28.86 13.48
C ALA A 821 68.94 29.07 11.98
#